data_557a04466413ef54565e331a3387593a
#
_entry.id   557a04466413ef54565e331a3387593a
#
_cell.length_a   1.000
_cell.length_b   1.000
_cell.length_c   1.000
_cell.angle_alpha   90.00
_cell.angle_beta   90.00
_cell.angle_gamma   90.00
#
_symmetry.space_group_name_H-M   'P 1'
#
loop_
_entity.id
_entity.type
_entity.pdbx_description
1 polymer ?
#
loop_
_entity_poly.entity_id
_entity_poly.type
_entity_poly.pdbx_seq_one_letter_code
_entity_poly.pdbx_strand_id
1 'polypeptide(L)'
;MENKKGFFLSKEGDVLGVKKKVFNLVAIISLCMFFLVGCKEDVVSSLDGNKTSENKGWSVFMYLCGTDLESDKNGAASSNIDEILQASLNSNIKYYIQTGGTNNWEDSRINPEKSQRFIVENGDLLLVDEFELQNMGEEKTFEDFLRYGLENYSSDKNAVIIWNHGGGSMSGVAFDERFNFDSLKLSEMSEAFENVNSKFEFVGFDCCLMSTIETALTLKPYANYMIASEETEPSCGWDYTSFLNYISNNMNVTGKEVGKAICDSYYEKCKIYELDKMATLAVTDLSKLDSFSEKFDDLVEEIYSNIDSISESSFIYKAAGKSEQYGGGSKDEGYSNLIDLVDLLIRIKEKYPKADEMVNLINDAVVYKVKGEQRSKSSGISIYFPLTQDVDDVNEYQKLPISSSYKNLVKKSVSDYNDNINNNYIKLIDEPFINDDGEFQMTIDMDAIDYVENINFSLFSYIKDDEDHLLYLGTDGDINIDYDKGRVTDNFYGYWPTLNDYYINLNLIEDTDDYYLYTVPIILNGKETNLRVAWIYDENVDEDFNGYYKILGTWDGINQENGMSSRELKPLRKGDVINIIQLYYNINTKEMKEMYSDDIVVDENTRIIESDLNTGDYLYSYNIEDIYNNEYSTEFACFTIEEDGSIYSSEF
;
A
#
# COMPACT_ATOMS: atom_id res chain seq x y z
N MET A 1 22.43 -51.28 31.30
CA MET A 1 21.54 -52.47 31.30
C MET A 1 20.34 -52.09 30.47
N GLU A 2 20.43 -52.57 29.35
CA GLU A 2 19.57 -53.39 28.41
C GLU A 2 18.56 -52.51 27.66
N ASN A 3 18.79 -52.26 26.40
CA ASN A 3 18.57 -53.12 25.23
C ASN A 3 17.09 -53.42 24.94
N LYS A 4 16.58 -52.95 23.82
CA LYS A 4 16.11 -53.74 22.65
C LYS A 4 15.42 -52.80 21.65
N LYS A 5 15.97 -52.70 20.43
CA LYS A 5 15.54 -53.29 19.12
C LYS A 5 14.04 -53.02 18.82
N GLY A 6 13.64 -52.32 17.85
CA GLY A 6 13.93 -52.46 16.42
C GLY A 6 12.73 -53.08 15.73
N PHE A 7 12.07 -52.39 14.80
CA PHE A 7 11.37 -53.07 13.70
C PHE A 7 11.25 -52.14 12.46
N PHE A 8 11.93 -52.54 11.41
CA PHE A 8 11.67 -52.12 10.05
C PHE A 8 10.38 -52.80 9.58
N LEU A 9 9.50 -52.04 8.95
CA LEU A 9 8.56 -52.63 7.96
C LEU A 9 8.37 -51.61 6.83
N SER A 10 8.91 -52.00 5.69
CA SER A 10 8.62 -51.50 4.35
C SER A 10 7.12 -51.66 4.03
N LYS A 11 6.55 -50.69 3.39
CA LYS A 11 5.38 -50.88 2.52
C LYS A 11 5.64 -50.20 1.18
N GLU A 12 6.12 -50.98 0.22
CA GLU A 12 5.80 -50.78 -1.18
C GLU A 12 4.29 -50.94 -1.37
N GLY A 13 3.67 -50.02 -2.03
CA GLY A 13 2.27 -50.14 -2.43
C GLY A 13 1.73 -48.83 -2.94
N ASP A 14 1.47 -48.80 -4.26
CA ASP A 14 0.70 -47.82 -5.03
C ASP A 14 1.46 -46.90 -6.01
N VAL A 15 2.28 -47.53 -6.86
CA VAL A 15 2.70 -46.92 -8.14
C VAL A 15 1.82 -47.38 -9.34
N LEU A 16 0.85 -48.26 -9.10
CA LEU A 16 0.00 -48.84 -10.17
C LEU A 16 -1.31 -48.07 -10.43
N GLY A 17 -1.73 -47.16 -9.52
CA GLY A 17 -2.97 -46.41 -9.69
C GLY A 17 -2.89 -45.20 -10.64
N VAL A 18 -1.73 -44.56 -10.72
CA VAL A 18 -1.56 -43.34 -11.52
C VAL A 18 -1.34 -43.63 -13.00
N LYS A 19 -0.71 -44.76 -13.35
CA LYS A 19 -0.49 -45.15 -14.77
C LYS A 19 -1.78 -45.55 -15.50
N LYS A 20 -2.83 -46.00 -14.80
CA LYS A 20 -4.11 -46.37 -15.43
C LYS A 20 -5.02 -45.19 -15.75
N LYS A 21 -4.87 -44.05 -15.07
CA LYS A 21 -5.66 -42.84 -15.37
C LYS A 21 -5.09 -42.02 -16.54
N VAL A 22 -3.78 -42.06 -16.77
CA VAL A 22 -3.14 -41.36 -17.89
C VAL A 22 -3.38 -42.12 -19.20
N PHE A 23 -3.47 -43.45 -19.17
CA PHE A 23 -3.70 -44.25 -20.39
C PHE A 23 -5.14 -44.14 -20.91
N ASN A 24 -6.12 -43.90 -20.05
CA ASN A 24 -7.52 -43.69 -20.46
C ASN A 24 -7.77 -42.28 -21.01
N LEU A 25 -6.96 -41.27 -20.67
CA LEU A 25 -7.12 -39.91 -21.17
C LEU A 25 -6.56 -39.77 -22.60
N VAL A 26 -5.48 -40.48 -22.92
CA VAL A 26 -4.90 -40.52 -24.29
C VAL A 26 -5.76 -41.29 -25.28
N ALA A 27 -6.50 -42.32 -24.86
CA ALA A 27 -7.40 -43.09 -25.72
C ALA A 27 -8.68 -42.34 -26.12
N ILE A 28 -9.15 -41.36 -25.30
CA ILE A 28 -10.36 -40.58 -25.62
C ILE A 28 -10.04 -39.45 -26.59
N ILE A 29 -8.83 -38.89 -26.58
CA ILE A 29 -8.41 -37.81 -27.51
C ILE A 29 -8.16 -38.38 -28.93
N SER A 30 -7.78 -39.65 -29.06
CA SER A 30 -7.53 -40.29 -30.37
C SER A 30 -8.79 -40.74 -31.13
N LEU A 31 -9.97 -40.76 -30.45
CA LEU A 31 -11.22 -41.24 -31.09
C LEU A 31 -12.09 -40.08 -31.64
N CYS A 32 -11.72 -38.83 -31.43
CA CYS A 32 -12.46 -37.64 -31.92
C CYS A 32 -11.89 -37.08 -33.26
N MET A 33 -10.88 -37.68 -33.84
CA MET A 33 -10.22 -37.19 -35.07
C MET A 33 -10.59 -37.94 -36.35
N PHE A 34 -11.63 -38.81 -36.37
CA PHE A 34 -11.99 -39.62 -37.54
C PHE A 34 -13.46 -39.47 -37.96
N PHE A 35 -14.01 -38.26 -37.98
CA PHE A 35 -15.25 -38.00 -38.70
C PHE A 35 -15.30 -36.56 -39.21
N LEU A 36 -14.65 -36.27 -40.33
CA LEU A 36 -14.98 -35.18 -41.25
C LEU A 36 -14.19 -35.35 -42.56
N VAL A 37 -14.66 -36.29 -43.40
CA VAL A 37 -14.34 -36.25 -44.83
C VAL A 37 -15.65 -36.50 -45.58
N GLY A 38 -16.04 -35.53 -46.42
CA GLY A 38 -16.89 -35.75 -47.54
C GLY A 38 -18.21 -34.98 -47.55
N CYS A 39 -18.24 -33.84 -48.26
CA CYS A 39 -19.16 -33.61 -49.38
C CYS A 39 -18.76 -32.29 -50.07
N LYS A 40 -18.38 -32.38 -51.32
CA LYS A 40 -18.30 -31.26 -52.26
C LYS A 40 -19.70 -30.98 -52.80
N GLU A 41 -20.08 -29.72 -52.75
CA GLU A 41 -21.01 -29.18 -53.76
C GLU A 41 -20.57 -27.74 -54.11
N ASP A 42 -20.38 -27.55 -55.42
CA ASP A 42 -20.04 -26.28 -56.04
C ASP A 42 -21.23 -25.34 -56.01
N VAL A 43 -21.08 -24.10 -55.50
CA VAL A 43 -21.94 -22.98 -55.84
C VAL A 43 -21.11 -21.72 -56.09
N VAL A 44 -21.45 -21.15 -57.20
CA VAL A 44 -20.92 -19.99 -57.91
C VAL A 44 -20.72 -18.74 -57.07
N SER A 45 -19.61 -18.08 -57.37
CA SER A 45 -19.14 -16.76 -56.96
C SER A 45 -20.20 -15.67 -56.81
N SER A 46 -20.18 -14.97 -55.67
CA SER A 46 -20.40 -13.54 -55.61
C SER A 46 -19.22 -12.91 -54.88
N LEU A 47 -18.55 -12.02 -55.58
CA LEU A 47 -17.49 -11.15 -55.06
C LEU A 47 -18.10 -10.21 -54.00
N ASP A 48 -17.85 -10.53 -52.76
CA ASP A 48 -17.92 -9.53 -51.68
C ASP A 48 -16.65 -9.62 -50.85
N GLY A 49 -16.07 -8.45 -50.58
CA GLY A 49 -14.73 -8.25 -50.16
C GLY A 49 -14.30 -9.08 -48.95
N ASN A 50 -13.22 -9.74 -49.15
CA ASN A 50 -12.37 -10.31 -48.09
C ASN A 50 -11.99 -9.19 -47.12
N LYS A 51 -12.75 -9.03 -46.02
CA LYS A 51 -12.17 -8.48 -44.78
C LYS A 51 -11.24 -9.54 -44.24
N THR A 52 -9.98 -9.48 -44.68
CA THR A 52 -8.89 -10.04 -43.89
C THR A 52 -9.11 -9.55 -42.48
N SER A 53 -9.26 -10.46 -41.51
CA SER A 53 -9.09 -10.13 -40.13
C SER A 53 -7.64 -9.64 -40.01
N GLU A 54 -7.45 -8.31 -40.01
CA GLU A 54 -6.18 -7.73 -39.69
C GLU A 54 -5.85 -8.21 -38.26
N ASN A 55 -4.77 -9.01 -38.15
CA ASN A 55 -4.23 -9.38 -36.86
C ASN A 55 -3.75 -8.10 -36.20
N LYS A 56 -4.58 -7.58 -35.32
CA LYS A 56 -4.27 -6.33 -34.60
C LYS A 56 -3.01 -6.53 -33.77
N GLY A 57 -2.02 -5.69 -33.99
CA GLY A 57 -0.76 -5.70 -33.26
C GLY A 57 -0.87 -5.00 -31.89
N TRP A 58 0.00 -5.39 -30.97
CA TRP A 58 0.23 -4.72 -29.71
C TRP A 58 1.63 -4.12 -29.64
N SER A 59 1.74 -2.95 -29.03
CA SER A 59 3.03 -2.39 -28.61
C SER A 59 3.00 -2.06 -27.13
N VAL A 60 3.97 -2.55 -26.39
CA VAL A 60 4.16 -2.24 -24.98
C VAL A 60 5.42 -1.43 -24.85
N PHE A 61 5.30 -0.24 -24.29
CA PHE A 61 6.39 0.71 -24.04
C PHE A 61 6.68 0.72 -22.56
N MET A 62 7.85 0.27 -22.14
CA MET A 62 8.26 0.22 -20.74
C MET A 62 9.27 1.30 -20.43
N TYR A 63 8.89 2.21 -19.54
CA TYR A 63 9.76 3.24 -18.96
C TYR A 63 10.37 2.70 -17.68
N LEU A 64 11.57 2.15 -17.77
CA LEU A 64 12.23 1.38 -16.72
C LEU A 64 13.30 2.24 -16.03
N CYS A 65 12.89 2.93 -14.96
CA CYS A 65 13.78 3.68 -14.09
C CYS A 65 14.25 2.75 -12.96
N GLY A 66 15.51 2.26 -13.02
CA GLY A 66 16.01 1.19 -12.15
C GLY A 66 16.10 1.57 -10.68
N THR A 67 16.52 2.81 -10.39
CA THR A 67 16.72 3.35 -9.04
C THR A 67 17.51 2.39 -8.11
N ASP A 68 17.39 2.53 -6.81
CA ASP A 68 17.97 1.63 -5.79
C ASP A 68 17.36 0.21 -5.83
N LEU A 69 16.15 0.04 -6.38
CA LEU A 69 15.56 -1.28 -6.62
C LEU A 69 16.41 -2.17 -7.52
N GLU A 70 17.16 -1.57 -8.43
CA GLU A 70 18.10 -2.28 -9.29
C GLU A 70 19.50 -2.32 -8.69
N SER A 71 20.00 -1.18 -8.16
CA SER A 71 21.39 -1.06 -7.69
C SER A 71 21.64 -1.75 -6.34
N ASP A 72 20.62 -1.95 -5.52
CA ASP A 72 20.72 -2.41 -4.14
C ASP A 72 20.72 -3.94 -4.01
N LYS A 73 21.51 -4.64 -4.83
CA LYS A 73 21.79 -6.09 -4.80
C LYS A 73 20.66 -7.03 -5.23
N ASN A 74 19.45 -6.54 -5.44
CA ASN A 74 18.33 -7.40 -5.79
C ASN A 74 18.11 -7.50 -7.31
N GLY A 75 18.63 -6.51 -8.10
CA GLY A 75 18.49 -6.50 -9.54
C GLY A 75 17.03 -6.66 -10.00
N ALA A 76 16.10 -5.95 -9.32
CA ALA A 76 14.68 -6.18 -9.54
C ALA A 76 14.24 -5.85 -10.97
N ALA A 77 14.78 -4.78 -11.56
CA ALA A 77 14.51 -4.42 -12.95
C ALA A 77 15.11 -5.44 -13.90
N SER A 78 16.35 -5.90 -13.67
CA SER A 78 17.01 -6.96 -14.42
C SER A 78 16.22 -8.26 -14.36
N SER A 79 15.67 -8.62 -13.20
CA SER A 79 14.80 -9.79 -13.02
C SER A 79 13.53 -9.70 -13.87
N ASN A 80 12.87 -8.54 -13.92
CA ASN A 80 11.69 -8.35 -14.75
C ASN A 80 12.04 -8.32 -16.25
N ILE A 81 13.21 -7.82 -16.65
CA ILE A 81 13.69 -8.00 -18.02
C ILE A 81 13.81 -9.48 -18.37
N ASP A 82 14.37 -10.30 -17.48
CA ASP A 82 14.47 -11.75 -17.72
C ASP A 82 13.08 -12.42 -17.83
N GLU A 83 12.08 -12.01 -17.03
CA GLU A 83 10.69 -12.46 -17.19
C GLU A 83 10.11 -12.07 -18.56
N ILE A 84 10.38 -10.85 -19.04
CA ILE A 84 9.96 -10.39 -20.38
C ILE A 84 10.61 -11.25 -21.48
N LEU A 85 11.91 -11.55 -21.37
CA LEU A 85 12.65 -12.37 -22.34
C LEU A 85 12.18 -13.83 -22.35
N GLN A 86 11.67 -14.35 -21.23
CA GLN A 86 11.10 -15.69 -21.13
C GLN A 86 9.70 -15.79 -21.75
N ALA A 87 9.02 -14.67 -21.98
CA ALA A 87 7.70 -14.68 -22.61
C ALA A 87 7.78 -15.12 -24.08
N SER A 88 6.82 -15.93 -24.50
CA SER A 88 6.69 -16.35 -25.88
C SER A 88 5.97 -15.30 -26.72
N LEU A 89 6.65 -14.20 -27.05
CA LEU A 89 6.04 -13.09 -27.76
C LEU A 89 5.62 -13.47 -29.19
N ASN A 90 4.37 -13.15 -29.52
CA ASN A 90 3.86 -13.26 -30.90
C ASN A 90 4.56 -12.19 -31.76
N SER A 91 4.84 -12.48 -33.03
CA SER A 91 5.51 -11.58 -33.97
C SER A 91 4.79 -10.25 -34.21
N ASN A 92 3.51 -10.15 -33.85
CA ASN A 92 2.72 -8.92 -33.87
C ASN A 92 2.75 -8.12 -32.56
N ILE A 93 3.56 -8.56 -31.57
CA ILE A 93 3.83 -7.80 -30.35
C ILE A 93 5.20 -7.17 -30.46
N LYS A 94 5.26 -5.87 -30.21
CA LYS A 94 6.50 -5.11 -30.07
C LYS A 94 6.66 -4.74 -28.61
N TYR A 95 7.81 -5.04 -28.03
CA TYR A 95 8.15 -4.65 -26.66
C TYR A 95 9.36 -3.74 -26.71
N TYR A 96 9.18 -2.48 -26.32
CA TYR A 96 10.17 -1.42 -26.32
C TYR A 96 10.45 -0.99 -24.89
N ILE A 97 11.73 -0.87 -24.52
CA ILE A 97 12.17 -0.51 -23.17
C ILE A 97 13.14 0.67 -23.26
N GLN A 98 12.94 1.70 -22.45
CA GLN A 98 13.98 2.68 -22.15
C GLN A 98 14.46 2.47 -20.72
N THR A 99 15.79 2.43 -20.53
CA THR A 99 16.46 2.19 -19.25
C THR A 99 17.25 3.41 -18.79
N GLY A 100 17.30 3.62 -17.47
CA GLY A 100 18.06 4.67 -16.81
C GLY A 100 17.83 4.67 -15.30
N GLY A 101 18.23 5.73 -14.62
CA GLY A 101 17.83 6.06 -13.25
C GLY A 101 18.47 5.26 -12.13
N THR A 102 19.51 4.45 -12.39
CA THR A 102 20.19 3.64 -11.37
C THR A 102 21.71 3.77 -11.45
N ASN A 103 22.39 3.59 -10.33
CA ASN A 103 23.84 3.61 -10.24
C ASN A 103 24.52 2.34 -10.80
N ASN A 104 23.79 1.21 -10.82
CA ASN A 104 24.33 -0.06 -11.30
C ASN A 104 23.21 -0.92 -11.89
N TRP A 105 23.52 -1.78 -12.84
CA TRP A 105 22.66 -2.79 -13.41
C TRP A 105 23.24 -4.19 -13.17
N GLU A 106 22.43 -5.13 -12.71
CA GLU A 106 22.80 -6.54 -12.65
C GLU A 106 22.86 -7.14 -14.06
N ASP A 107 22.02 -6.67 -14.98
CA ASP A 107 22.08 -7.04 -16.39
C ASP A 107 23.27 -6.35 -17.09
N SER A 108 24.29 -7.13 -17.37
CA SER A 108 25.54 -6.62 -18.01
C SER A 108 25.35 -6.08 -19.44
N ARG A 109 24.17 -6.23 -20.06
CA ARG A 109 23.82 -5.63 -21.35
C ARG A 109 23.52 -4.15 -21.24
N ILE A 110 23.21 -3.66 -20.03
CA ILE A 110 22.79 -2.28 -19.76
C ILE A 110 23.94 -1.49 -19.14
N ASN A 111 24.19 -0.31 -19.69
CA ASN A 111 25.25 0.59 -19.21
C ASN A 111 24.67 1.65 -18.28
N PRO A 112 25.03 1.68 -16.96
CA PRO A 112 24.52 2.66 -16.02
C PRO A 112 24.93 4.12 -16.31
N GLU A 113 25.97 4.34 -17.17
CA GLU A 113 26.46 5.68 -17.55
C GLU A 113 25.73 6.24 -18.78
N LYS A 114 24.71 5.57 -19.29
CA LYS A 114 23.96 5.94 -20.49
C LYS A 114 22.47 5.75 -20.30
N SER A 115 21.68 6.55 -20.98
CA SER A 115 20.30 6.19 -21.27
C SER A 115 20.26 5.32 -22.52
N GLN A 116 19.59 4.18 -22.45
CA GLN A 116 19.56 3.21 -23.52
C GLN A 116 18.14 2.79 -23.88
N ARG A 117 17.93 2.48 -25.18
CA ARG A 117 16.66 1.99 -25.70
C ARG A 117 16.83 0.60 -26.31
N PHE A 118 15.94 -0.28 -25.94
CA PHE A 118 15.97 -1.69 -26.35
C PHE A 118 14.64 -2.10 -26.97
N ILE A 119 14.70 -3.11 -27.82
CA ILE A 119 13.53 -3.91 -28.21
C ILE A 119 13.75 -5.36 -27.82
N VAL A 120 12.64 -6.06 -27.56
CA VAL A 120 12.66 -7.51 -27.34
C VAL A 120 12.29 -8.20 -28.64
N GLU A 121 13.21 -9.00 -29.19
CA GLU A 121 13.01 -9.77 -30.41
C GLU A 121 13.55 -11.19 -30.25
N ASN A 122 12.71 -12.20 -30.50
CA ASN A 122 13.06 -13.63 -30.40
C ASN A 122 13.61 -14.05 -29.00
N GLY A 123 13.20 -13.41 -27.94
CA GLY A 123 13.69 -13.67 -26.58
C GLY A 123 15.03 -13.02 -26.25
N ASP A 124 15.53 -12.12 -27.11
CA ASP A 124 16.75 -11.36 -26.89
C ASP A 124 16.45 -9.86 -26.66
N LEU A 125 17.27 -9.21 -25.83
CA LEU A 125 17.25 -7.77 -25.60
C LEU A 125 18.23 -7.09 -26.59
N LEU A 126 17.70 -6.36 -27.56
CA LEU A 126 18.48 -5.73 -28.63
C LEU A 126 18.57 -4.22 -28.42
N LEU A 127 19.78 -3.69 -28.25
CA LEU A 127 20.04 -2.26 -28.18
C LEU A 127 19.73 -1.59 -29.55
N VAL A 128 18.86 -0.58 -29.53
CA VAL A 128 18.46 0.17 -30.74
C VAL A 128 18.86 1.63 -30.71
N ASP A 129 19.11 2.20 -29.52
CA ASP A 129 19.59 3.57 -29.36
C ASP A 129 20.34 3.72 -28.02
N GLU A 130 21.34 4.58 -27.99
CA GLU A 130 22.15 4.91 -26.81
C GLU A 130 22.55 6.38 -26.86
N PHE A 131 22.38 7.09 -25.75
CA PHE A 131 22.70 8.52 -25.66
C PHE A 131 23.20 8.88 -24.25
N GLU A 132 23.57 10.15 -24.07
CA GLU A 132 24.02 10.62 -22.76
C GLU A 132 22.94 10.43 -21.71
N LEU A 133 23.37 10.13 -20.48
CA LEU A 133 22.49 9.89 -19.35
C LEU A 133 21.51 11.06 -19.17
N GLN A 134 20.22 10.75 -19.13
CA GLN A 134 19.14 11.70 -18.90
C GLN A 134 18.44 11.39 -17.58
N ASN A 135 17.93 12.44 -16.94
CA ASN A 135 17.10 12.31 -15.75
C ASN A 135 15.75 11.66 -16.11
N MET A 136 15.48 10.49 -15.57
CA MET A 136 14.23 9.74 -15.78
C MET A 136 13.03 10.41 -15.06
N GLY A 137 13.27 11.29 -14.09
CA GLY A 137 12.23 12.09 -13.41
C GLY A 137 11.76 13.31 -14.21
N GLU A 138 12.40 13.67 -15.34
CA GLU A 138 12.03 14.86 -16.11
C GLU A 138 10.95 14.59 -17.16
N GLU A 139 9.99 15.52 -17.30
CA GLU A 139 8.95 15.55 -18.35
C GLU A 139 9.54 15.28 -19.74
N LYS A 140 10.61 15.97 -20.09
CA LYS A 140 11.21 15.89 -21.42
C LYS A 140 11.75 14.50 -21.76
N THR A 141 12.35 13.83 -20.80
CA THR A 141 12.86 12.47 -20.97
C THR A 141 11.72 11.49 -21.21
N PHE A 142 10.61 11.66 -20.49
CA PHE A 142 9.41 10.84 -20.66
C PHE A 142 8.69 11.13 -21.97
N GLU A 143 8.58 12.42 -22.39
CA GLU A 143 8.04 12.80 -23.70
C GLU A 143 8.86 12.18 -24.85
N ASP A 144 10.18 12.28 -24.79
CA ASP A 144 11.08 11.72 -25.82
C ASP A 144 10.98 10.19 -25.90
N PHE A 145 10.81 9.51 -24.76
CA PHE A 145 10.53 8.07 -24.71
C PHE A 145 9.23 7.71 -25.44
N LEU A 146 8.12 8.39 -25.12
CA LEU A 146 6.82 8.13 -25.74
C LEU A 146 6.86 8.41 -27.25
N ARG A 147 7.44 9.53 -27.65
CA ARG A 147 7.55 9.96 -29.05
C ARG A 147 8.37 8.95 -29.86
N TYR A 148 9.55 8.55 -29.37
CA TYR A 148 10.39 7.55 -30.03
C TYR A 148 9.67 6.20 -30.18
N GLY A 149 8.97 5.73 -29.13
CA GLY A 149 8.20 4.51 -29.18
C GLY A 149 7.09 4.53 -30.23
N LEU A 150 6.32 5.62 -30.27
CA LEU A 150 5.23 5.79 -31.25
C LEU A 150 5.75 5.92 -32.69
N GLU A 151 6.84 6.64 -32.92
CA GLU A 151 7.40 6.83 -34.26
C GLU A 151 7.99 5.54 -34.83
N ASN A 152 8.60 4.70 -33.99
CA ASN A 152 9.36 3.53 -34.47
C ASN A 152 8.64 2.18 -34.25
N TYR A 153 7.80 2.08 -33.21
CA TYR A 153 7.27 0.78 -32.75
C TYR A 153 5.75 0.76 -32.54
N SER A 154 5.01 1.78 -32.97
CA SER A 154 3.56 1.83 -32.81
C SER A 154 2.85 0.64 -33.47
N SER A 155 1.75 0.22 -32.89
CA SER A 155 0.81 -0.80 -33.39
C SER A 155 -0.64 -0.30 -33.26
N ASP A 156 -1.62 -1.15 -33.57
CA ASP A 156 -3.05 -0.77 -33.41
C ASP A 156 -3.42 -0.47 -31.96
N LYS A 157 -2.79 -1.16 -31.02
CA LYS A 157 -2.92 -0.94 -29.58
C LYS A 157 -1.55 -0.66 -28.99
N ASN A 158 -1.42 0.49 -28.35
CA ASN A 158 -0.21 0.88 -27.66
C ASN A 158 -0.50 0.99 -26.16
N ALA A 159 0.40 0.44 -25.36
CA ALA A 159 0.34 0.50 -23.90
C ALA A 159 1.65 1.08 -23.36
N VAL A 160 1.55 1.76 -22.21
CA VAL A 160 2.73 2.25 -21.47
C VAL A 160 2.75 1.57 -20.11
N ILE A 161 3.91 1.12 -19.68
CA ILE A 161 4.19 0.65 -18.33
C ILE A 161 5.31 1.49 -17.76
N ILE A 162 5.07 2.10 -16.60
CA ILE A 162 6.08 2.82 -15.82
C ILE A 162 6.49 1.91 -14.67
N TRP A 163 7.78 1.64 -14.57
CA TRP A 163 8.37 0.75 -13.58
C TRP A 163 9.32 1.52 -12.68
N ASN A 164 9.03 1.59 -11.39
CA ASN A 164 9.87 2.22 -10.36
C ASN A 164 9.23 2.16 -8.97
N HIS A 165 9.68 2.99 -8.04
CA HIS A 165 8.91 3.45 -6.91
C HIS A 165 7.79 4.38 -7.36
N GLY A 166 6.75 4.51 -6.50
CA GLY A 166 5.68 5.48 -6.62
C GLY A 166 5.49 6.23 -5.31
N GLY A 167 5.03 7.46 -5.40
CA GLY A 167 4.77 8.36 -4.28
C GLY A 167 3.38 9.01 -4.38
N GLY A 168 2.43 8.37 -5.08
CA GLY A 168 1.06 8.85 -5.20
C GLY A 168 0.91 10.17 -5.94
N SER A 169 -0.16 10.90 -5.59
CA SER A 169 -0.55 12.12 -6.30
C SER A 169 0.44 13.26 -6.21
N MET A 170 1.22 13.34 -5.11
CA MET A 170 2.12 14.46 -4.84
C MET A 170 3.53 14.22 -5.33
N SER A 171 4.05 13.01 -5.13
CA SER A 171 5.45 12.71 -5.42
C SER A 171 5.67 12.05 -6.77
N GLY A 172 4.61 11.51 -7.40
CA GLY A 172 4.69 10.95 -8.74
C GLY A 172 5.43 9.62 -8.82
N VAL A 173 6.22 9.41 -9.89
CA VAL A 173 6.89 8.14 -10.23
C VAL A 173 8.28 8.36 -10.80
N ALA A 174 8.99 7.28 -11.12
CA ALA A 174 10.28 7.31 -11.83
C ALA A 174 11.35 8.11 -11.09
N PHE A 175 11.52 7.80 -9.80
CA PHE A 175 12.56 8.40 -8.94
C PHE A 175 13.95 7.99 -9.43
N ASP A 176 14.74 8.97 -9.89
CA ASP A 176 16.04 8.76 -10.50
C ASP A 176 17.18 8.87 -9.46
N GLU A 177 17.77 7.74 -9.09
CA GLU A 177 18.88 7.67 -8.14
C GLU A 177 20.11 8.49 -8.59
N ARG A 178 20.32 8.63 -9.91
CA ARG A 178 21.44 9.38 -10.48
C ARG A 178 21.24 10.89 -10.41
N PHE A 179 20.00 11.35 -10.19
CA PHE A 179 19.59 12.76 -10.11
C PHE A 179 18.92 13.08 -8.77
N ASN A 180 19.48 12.59 -7.66
CA ASN A 180 19.02 12.83 -6.29
C ASN A 180 17.55 12.42 -6.05
N PHE A 181 17.12 11.32 -6.64
CA PHE A 181 15.76 10.82 -6.58
C PHE A 181 14.71 11.83 -7.07
N ASP A 182 15.07 12.69 -8.05
CA ASP A 182 14.10 13.48 -8.78
C ASP A 182 13.05 12.58 -9.44
N SER A 183 11.78 13.00 -9.47
CA SER A 183 10.65 12.15 -9.86
C SER A 183 9.72 12.84 -10.85
N LEU A 184 9.17 12.07 -11.78
CA LEU A 184 8.18 12.53 -12.74
C LEU A 184 6.85 12.81 -12.04
N LYS A 185 6.52 14.09 -11.83
CA LYS A 185 5.27 14.52 -11.20
C LYS A 185 4.06 14.29 -12.14
N LEU A 186 2.85 14.19 -11.56
CA LEU A 186 1.63 14.01 -12.38
C LEU A 186 1.40 15.17 -13.36
N SER A 187 1.75 16.41 -12.96
CA SER A 187 1.66 17.59 -13.85
C SER A 187 2.60 17.45 -15.05
N GLU A 188 3.83 17.02 -14.86
CA GLU A 188 4.84 16.79 -15.89
C GLU A 188 4.45 15.62 -16.80
N MET A 189 3.94 14.55 -16.21
CA MET A 189 3.39 13.42 -16.95
C MET A 189 2.22 13.86 -17.86
N SER A 190 1.35 14.73 -17.37
CA SER A 190 0.23 15.29 -18.15
C SER A 190 0.76 16.09 -19.37
N GLU A 191 1.77 16.95 -19.16
CA GLU A 191 2.38 17.75 -20.21
C GLU A 191 3.05 16.87 -21.28
N ALA A 192 3.77 15.83 -20.87
CA ALA A 192 4.40 14.88 -21.79
C ALA A 192 3.37 14.14 -22.65
N PHE A 193 2.27 13.65 -22.06
CA PHE A 193 1.18 13.03 -22.82
C PHE A 193 0.46 14.00 -23.74
N GLU A 194 0.22 15.24 -23.32
CA GLU A 194 -0.38 16.29 -24.15
C GLU A 194 0.50 16.60 -25.36
N ASN A 195 1.82 16.78 -25.16
CA ASN A 195 2.78 17.06 -26.21
C ASN A 195 2.88 15.93 -27.25
N VAL A 196 2.73 14.69 -26.82
CA VAL A 196 2.72 13.50 -27.70
C VAL A 196 1.39 13.35 -28.42
N ASN A 197 0.28 13.78 -27.81
CA ASN A 197 -1.08 13.79 -28.34
C ASN A 197 -1.50 12.44 -28.96
N SER A 198 -1.30 11.36 -28.22
CA SER A 198 -1.68 9.99 -28.63
C SER A 198 -2.52 9.32 -27.55
N LYS A 199 -3.40 8.41 -27.96
CA LYS A 199 -4.21 7.66 -27.00
C LYS A 199 -3.72 6.23 -26.88
N PHE A 200 -3.49 5.81 -25.65
CA PHE A 200 -3.02 4.47 -25.29
C PHE A 200 -4.19 3.56 -24.91
N GLU A 201 -4.03 2.27 -25.14
CA GLU A 201 -5.01 1.28 -24.69
C GLU A 201 -5.02 1.18 -23.17
N PHE A 202 -3.82 1.21 -22.53
CA PHE A 202 -3.70 1.40 -21.10
C PHE A 202 -2.38 2.08 -20.73
N VAL A 203 -2.37 2.72 -19.55
CA VAL A 203 -1.16 3.12 -18.83
C VAL A 203 -1.14 2.33 -17.54
N GLY A 204 -0.06 1.60 -17.31
CA GLY A 204 0.16 0.76 -16.14
C GLY A 204 1.30 1.28 -15.28
N PHE A 205 1.16 1.15 -13.97
CA PHE A 205 2.16 1.51 -12.99
C PHE A 205 2.55 0.26 -12.19
N ASP A 206 3.71 -0.32 -12.51
CA ASP A 206 4.38 -1.27 -11.62
C ASP A 206 5.15 -0.45 -10.57
N CYS A 207 4.37 0.24 -9.73
CA CYS A 207 4.78 1.26 -8.77
C CYS A 207 3.79 1.35 -7.62
N CYS A 208 4.27 1.70 -6.41
CA CYS A 208 3.45 1.94 -5.24
C CYS A 208 2.50 3.13 -5.41
N LEU A 209 1.31 3.08 -4.80
CA LEU A 209 0.45 4.23 -4.50
C LEU A 209 -0.13 5.01 -5.70
N MET A 210 -0.05 4.47 -6.93
CA MET A 210 -0.44 5.23 -8.12
C MET A 210 -1.92 5.11 -8.50
N SER A 211 -2.70 4.24 -7.84
CA SER A 211 -4.15 4.17 -8.11
C SER A 211 -4.92 5.27 -7.39
N THR A 212 -4.66 6.52 -7.77
CA THR A 212 -5.34 7.68 -7.23
C THR A 212 -6.30 8.28 -8.25
N ILE A 213 -7.35 8.96 -7.78
CA ILE A 213 -8.30 9.65 -8.67
C ILE A 213 -7.60 10.76 -9.46
N GLU A 214 -6.59 11.42 -8.87
CA GLU A 214 -5.78 12.44 -9.53
C GLU A 214 -5.00 11.84 -10.70
N THR A 215 -4.36 10.68 -10.51
CA THR A 215 -3.68 9.95 -11.59
C THR A 215 -4.66 9.55 -12.68
N ALA A 216 -5.82 9.01 -12.31
CA ALA A 216 -6.85 8.59 -13.25
C ALA A 216 -7.38 9.76 -14.08
N LEU A 217 -7.63 10.92 -13.46
CA LEU A 217 -8.09 12.13 -14.17
C LEU A 217 -7.00 12.74 -15.06
N THR A 218 -5.73 12.65 -14.64
CA THR A 218 -4.57 13.05 -15.44
C THR A 218 -4.45 12.22 -16.71
N LEU A 219 -4.66 10.91 -16.61
CA LEU A 219 -4.55 9.96 -17.74
C LEU A 219 -5.79 9.88 -18.62
N LYS A 220 -6.94 10.30 -18.13
CA LYS A 220 -8.24 10.17 -18.82
C LYS A 220 -8.25 10.65 -20.29
N PRO A 221 -7.61 11.77 -20.66
CA PRO A 221 -7.54 12.18 -22.06
C PRO A 221 -6.70 11.24 -22.93
N TYR A 222 -5.72 10.55 -22.34
CA TYR A 222 -4.61 9.90 -23.04
C TYR A 222 -4.64 8.37 -22.99
N ALA A 223 -5.48 7.77 -22.14
CA ALA A 223 -5.60 6.31 -22.06
C ALA A 223 -7.06 5.85 -21.97
N ASN A 224 -7.32 4.58 -22.32
CA ASN A 224 -8.62 3.95 -22.11
C ASN A 224 -8.73 3.36 -20.70
N TYR A 225 -7.63 2.78 -20.20
CA TYR A 225 -7.57 2.13 -18.89
C TYR A 225 -6.32 2.58 -18.14
N MET A 226 -6.45 2.64 -16.81
CA MET A 226 -5.34 2.73 -15.87
C MET A 226 -5.23 1.40 -15.13
N ILE A 227 -3.99 0.91 -14.88
CA ILE A 227 -3.70 -0.27 -14.06
C ILE A 227 -2.70 0.17 -13.00
N ALA A 228 -3.11 0.17 -11.73
CA ALA A 228 -2.30 0.70 -10.64
C ALA A 228 -2.74 0.15 -9.28
N SER A 229 -1.87 0.28 -8.28
CA SER A 229 -2.11 -0.09 -6.89
C SER A 229 -2.45 1.12 -6.03
N GLU A 230 -3.41 0.97 -5.11
CA GLU A 230 -3.66 1.96 -4.04
C GLU A 230 -2.59 1.88 -2.97
N GLU A 231 -2.15 0.64 -2.64
CA GLU A 231 -1.16 0.35 -1.61
C GLU A 231 0.25 0.24 -2.20
N THR A 232 1.24 0.13 -1.34
CA THR A 232 2.61 -0.22 -1.73
C THR A 232 2.61 -1.58 -2.44
N GLU A 233 3.24 -1.65 -3.60
CA GLU A 233 3.41 -2.91 -4.31
C GLU A 233 4.56 -3.70 -3.70
N PRO A 234 4.34 -4.97 -3.30
CA PRO A 234 5.41 -5.85 -2.86
C PRO A 234 6.55 -5.99 -3.85
N SER A 235 7.76 -6.22 -3.36
CA SER A 235 8.99 -6.33 -4.15
C SER A 235 8.99 -7.41 -5.23
N CYS A 236 8.04 -8.37 -5.18
CA CYS A 236 7.88 -9.36 -6.24
C CYS A 236 7.42 -8.75 -7.59
N GLY A 237 6.76 -7.58 -7.56
CA GLY A 237 6.28 -6.87 -8.75
C GLY A 237 5.33 -7.68 -9.63
N TRP A 238 5.05 -7.18 -10.83
CA TRP A 238 4.18 -7.84 -11.79
C TRP A 238 4.81 -9.12 -12.37
N ASP A 239 3.99 -10.05 -12.84
CA ASP A 239 4.42 -11.25 -13.57
C ASP A 239 4.41 -10.98 -15.10
N TYR A 240 5.53 -10.48 -15.60
CA TYR A 240 5.66 -10.12 -17.03
C TYR A 240 5.52 -11.31 -17.96
N THR A 241 6.02 -12.48 -17.58
CA THR A 241 5.90 -13.69 -18.41
C THR A 241 4.44 -14.07 -18.60
N SER A 242 3.63 -14.06 -17.54
CA SER A 242 2.25 -14.53 -17.59
C SER A 242 1.36 -13.61 -18.43
N PHE A 243 1.36 -12.31 -18.20
CA PHE A 243 0.46 -11.42 -18.94
C PHE A 243 0.90 -11.22 -20.40
N LEU A 244 2.20 -11.22 -20.70
CA LEU A 244 2.69 -11.15 -22.07
C LEU A 244 2.35 -12.41 -22.88
N ASN A 245 2.44 -13.59 -22.27
CA ASN A 245 1.95 -14.83 -22.87
C ASN A 245 0.42 -14.78 -23.07
N TYR A 246 -0.33 -14.16 -22.16
CA TYR A 246 -1.78 -13.96 -22.33
C TYR A 246 -2.10 -13.11 -23.56
N ILE A 247 -1.44 -11.95 -23.73
CA ILE A 247 -1.59 -11.09 -24.91
C ILE A 247 -1.20 -11.87 -26.17
N SER A 248 -0.05 -12.59 -26.15
CA SER A 248 0.47 -13.34 -27.29
C SER A 248 -0.50 -14.42 -27.80
N ASN A 249 -1.22 -15.05 -26.89
CA ASN A 249 -2.21 -16.07 -27.21
C ASN A 249 -3.60 -15.48 -27.57
N ASN A 250 -3.84 -14.19 -27.25
CA ASN A 250 -5.17 -13.56 -27.35
C ASN A 250 -5.09 -12.15 -27.96
N MET A 251 -4.56 -12.01 -29.18
CA MET A 251 -4.24 -10.72 -29.82
C MET A 251 -5.39 -9.71 -29.92
N ASN A 252 -6.65 -10.15 -29.80
CA ASN A 252 -7.83 -9.28 -29.90
C ASN A 252 -8.33 -8.73 -28.54
N VAL A 253 -7.67 -9.05 -27.44
CA VAL A 253 -8.05 -8.61 -26.09
C VAL A 253 -8.02 -7.10 -25.95
N THR A 254 -8.86 -6.58 -25.06
CA THR A 254 -8.92 -5.17 -24.65
C THR A 254 -7.93 -4.88 -23.52
N GLY A 255 -7.65 -3.61 -23.26
CA GLY A 255 -6.87 -3.19 -22.09
C GLY A 255 -7.46 -3.68 -20.76
N LYS A 256 -8.81 -3.73 -20.65
CA LYS A 256 -9.48 -4.33 -19.49
C LYS A 256 -9.12 -5.79 -19.27
N GLU A 257 -9.13 -6.60 -20.34
CA GLU A 257 -8.80 -8.04 -20.24
C GLU A 257 -7.34 -8.27 -19.95
N VAL A 258 -6.45 -7.44 -20.50
CA VAL A 258 -5.01 -7.45 -20.18
C VAL A 258 -4.80 -7.03 -18.72
N GLY A 259 -5.44 -5.94 -18.28
CA GLY A 259 -5.35 -5.47 -16.90
C GLY A 259 -5.83 -6.52 -15.90
N LYS A 260 -6.92 -7.24 -16.22
CA LYS A 260 -7.36 -8.37 -15.40
C LYS A 260 -6.28 -9.48 -15.33
N ALA A 261 -5.66 -9.81 -16.45
CA ALA A 261 -4.60 -10.83 -16.46
C ALA A 261 -3.37 -10.39 -15.66
N ILE A 262 -3.01 -9.09 -15.70
CA ILE A 262 -1.95 -8.51 -14.85
C ILE A 262 -2.34 -8.64 -13.37
N CYS A 263 -3.53 -8.19 -12.97
CA CYS A 263 -4.00 -8.27 -11.58
C CYS A 263 -3.97 -9.71 -11.05
N ASP A 264 -4.53 -10.66 -11.82
CA ASP A 264 -4.60 -12.06 -11.41
C ASP A 264 -3.20 -12.67 -11.23
N SER A 265 -2.29 -12.47 -12.18
CA SER A 265 -0.92 -13.03 -12.12
C SER A 265 -0.07 -12.37 -11.04
N TYR A 266 -0.19 -11.05 -10.86
CA TYR A 266 0.45 -10.32 -9.77
C TYR A 266 0.02 -10.87 -8.40
N TYR A 267 -1.29 -11.00 -8.17
CA TYR A 267 -1.79 -11.47 -6.88
C TYR A 267 -1.41 -12.91 -6.57
N GLU A 268 -1.40 -13.79 -7.58
CA GLU A 268 -0.89 -15.16 -7.42
C GLU A 268 0.63 -15.17 -7.16
N LYS A 269 1.41 -14.28 -7.78
CA LYS A 269 2.83 -14.11 -7.49
C LYS A 269 3.03 -13.63 -6.05
N CYS A 270 2.27 -12.65 -5.58
CA CYS A 270 2.31 -12.21 -4.18
C CYS A 270 2.03 -13.36 -3.19
N LYS A 271 1.04 -14.23 -3.47
CA LYS A 271 0.77 -15.41 -2.62
C LYS A 271 1.94 -16.38 -2.55
N ILE A 272 2.64 -16.60 -3.67
CA ILE A 272 3.83 -17.48 -3.71
C ILE A 272 4.93 -16.95 -2.79
N TYR A 273 5.05 -15.63 -2.68
CA TYR A 273 6.03 -14.96 -1.82
C TYR A 273 5.51 -14.62 -0.43
N GLU A 274 4.25 -14.99 -0.11
CA GLU A 274 3.57 -14.68 1.18
C GLU A 274 3.43 -13.17 1.45
N LEU A 275 3.25 -12.37 0.38
CA LEU A 275 3.14 -10.91 0.38
C LEU A 275 1.74 -10.42 -0.05
N ASP A 276 0.76 -11.32 -0.13
CA ASP A 276 -0.57 -11.03 -0.67
C ASP A 276 -1.49 -10.27 0.29
N LYS A 277 -1.17 -10.21 1.58
CA LYS A 277 -2.10 -9.75 2.62
C LYS A 277 -2.46 -8.27 2.50
N MET A 278 -1.52 -7.44 2.11
CA MET A 278 -1.71 -6.00 1.89
C MET A 278 -1.70 -5.62 0.40
N ALA A 279 -1.46 -6.56 -0.50
CA ALA A 279 -1.35 -6.28 -1.93
C ALA A 279 -2.67 -5.81 -2.52
N THR A 280 -2.64 -4.75 -3.31
CA THR A 280 -3.77 -4.26 -4.12
C THR A 280 -3.33 -4.06 -5.57
N LEU A 281 -4.23 -4.23 -6.52
CA LEU A 281 -4.05 -3.79 -7.91
C LEU A 281 -5.42 -3.67 -8.59
N ALA A 282 -5.64 -2.59 -9.30
CA ALA A 282 -6.94 -2.30 -9.91
C ALA A 282 -6.83 -1.92 -11.40
N VAL A 283 -7.92 -2.15 -12.11
CA VAL A 283 -8.13 -1.70 -13.49
C VAL A 283 -9.26 -0.68 -13.51
N THR A 284 -8.96 0.56 -13.85
CA THR A 284 -9.92 1.64 -13.94
C THR A 284 -10.22 1.96 -15.41
N ASP A 285 -11.49 1.94 -15.80
CA ASP A 285 -11.98 2.41 -17.11
C ASP A 285 -12.13 3.93 -17.07
N LEU A 286 -11.15 4.62 -17.63
CA LEU A 286 -11.05 6.08 -17.59
C LEU A 286 -12.19 6.79 -18.33
N SER A 287 -12.84 6.11 -19.28
CA SER A 287 -13.99 6.67 -20.02
C SER A 287 -15.23 6.90 -19.15
N LYS A 288 -15.29 6.28 -17.99
CA LYS A 288 -16.40 6.37 -17.04
C LYS A 288 -16.29 7.52 -16.05
N LEU A 289 -15.13 8.21 -16.02
CA LEU A 289 -14.88 9.30 -15.08
C LEU A 289 -15.48 10.67 -15.50
N ASP A 290 -16.11 10.80 -16.68
CA ASP A 290 -16.74 12.06 -17.09
C ASP A 290 -17.86 12.48 -16.13
N SER A 291 -18.80 11.57 -15.87
CA SER A 291 -19.91 11.83 -14.94
C SER A 291 -19.44 11.98 -13.50
N PHE A 292 -18.37 11.28 -13.10
CA PHE A 292 -17.78 11.43 -11.78
C PHE A 292 -17.27 12.86 -11.57
N SER A 293 -16.47 13.40 -12.49
CA SER A 293 -15.84 14.72 -12.32
C SER A 293 -16.87 15.83 -12.09
N GLU A 294 -17.98 15.86 -12.86
CA GLU A 294 -19.02 16.87 -12.71
C GLU A 294 -19.72 16.78 -11.34
N LYS A 295 -20.11 15.57 -10.94
CA LYS A 295 -20.88 15.36 -9.71
C LYS A 295 -20.00 15.45 -8.45
N PHE A 296 -18.71 15.10 -8.57
CA PHE A 296 -17.74 15.29 -7.50
C PHE A 296 -17.52 16.77 -7.21
N ASP A 297 -17.45 17.60 -8.25
CA ASP A 297 -17.34 19.05 -8.07
C ASP A 297 -18.56 19.62 -7.32
N ASP A 298 -19.79 19.18 -7.68
CA ASP A 298 -21.03 19.55 -7.00
C ASP A 298 -21.08 19.11 -5.52
N LEU A 299 -20.55 17.93 -5.19
CA LEU A 299 -20.47 17.44 -3.82
C LEU A 299 -19.47 18.26 -3.01
N VAL A 300 -18.28 18.45 -3.56
CA VAL A 300 -17.21 19.16 -2.84
C VAL A 300 -17.50 20.64 -2.69
N GLU A 301 -18.19 21.29 -3.64
CA GLU A 301 -18.67 22.67 -3.50
C GLU A 301 -19.64 22.81 -2.32
N GLU A 302 -20.52 21.82 -2.12
CA GLU A 302 -21.42 21.78 -0.96
C GLU A 302 -20.63 21.62 0.35
N ILE A 303 -19.67 20.70 0.43
CA ILE A 303 -18.79 20.53 1.58
C ILE A 303 -18.00 21.82 1.88
N TYR A 304 -17.32 22.34 0.87
CA TYR A 304 -16.45 23.52 1.00
C TYR A 304 -17.23 24.76 1.47
N SER A 305 -18.47 24.92 1.03
CA SER A 305 -19.30 26.07 1.46
C SER A 305 -19.68 26.06 2.95
N ASN A 306 -19.56 24.91 3.62
CA ASN A 306 -19.91 24.73 5.02
C ASN A 306 -18.67 24.54 5.92
N ILE A 307 -17.49 24.31 5.35
CA ILE A 307 -16.26 23.84 6.03
C ILE A 307 -15.70 24.83 7.07
N ASP A 308 -16.13 26.11 7.06
CA ASP A 308 -15.73 27.10 8.05
C ASP A 308 -16.36 26.86 9.44
N SER A 309 -17.39 26.01 9.53
CA SER A 309 -17.98 25.58 10.79
C SER A 309 -17.13 24.46 11.39
N ILE A 310 -16.72 24.60 12.67
CA ILE A 310 -15.93 23.58 13.38
C ILE A 310 -16.60 22.20 13.35
N SER A 311 -17.91 22.12 13.49
CA SER A 311 -18.65 20.87 13.40
C SER A 311 -18.60 20.24 12.00
N GLU A 312 -18.48 21.04 10.94
CA GLU A 312 -18.36 20.55 9.56
C GLU A 312 -16.93 20.09 9.27
N SER A 313 -15.93 20.92 9.60
CA SER A 313 -14.52 20.54 9.43
C SER A 313 -14.18 19.28 10.24
N SER A 314 -14.61 19.23 11.52
CA SER A 314 -14.47 18.06 12.37
C SER A 314 -15.09 16.81 11.74
N PHE A 315 -16.31 16.92 11.22
CA PHE A 315 -16.98 15.79 10.59
C PHE A 315 -16.21 15.25 9.36
N ILE A 316 -15.72 16.14 8.50
CA ILE A 316 -15.00 15.76 7.29
C ILE A 316 -13.60 15.21 7.63
N TYR A 317 -12.86 15.87 8.53
CA TYR A 317 -11.50 15.46 8.91
C TYR A 317 -11.52 14.09 9.63
N LYS A 318 -12.45 13.89 10.57
CA LYS A 318 -12.66 12.59 11.22
C LYS A 318 -13.07 11.48 10.21
N ALA A 319 -13.91 11.82 9.23
CA ALA A 319 -14.28 10.85 8.20
C ALA A 319 -13.07 10.46 7.34
N ALA A 320 -12.20 11.43 7.02
CA ALA A 320 -10.97 11.19 6.26
C ALA A 320 -9.96 10.37 7.09
N GLY A 321 -9.69 10.76 8.35
CA GLY A 321 -8.76 10.06 9.23
C GLY A 321 -9.15 8.61 9.54
N LYS A 322 -10.47 8.31 9.56
CA LYS A 322 -11.00 6.94 9.74
C LYS A 322 -11.18 6.15 8.45
N SER A 323 -10.91 6.73 7.30
CA SER A 323 -10.93 6.00 6.02
C SER A 323 -9.69 5.15 5.87
N GLU A 324 -9.78 3.99 5.18
CA GLU A 324 -8.61 3.13 4.95
C GLU A 324 -7.49 3.94 4.30
N GLN A 325 -6.31 3.94 4.91
CA GLN A 325 -5.14 4.70 4.49
C GLN A 325 -4.15 3.79 3.77
N TYR A 326 -3.41 4.33 2.81
CA TYR A 326 -2.44 3.57 2.01
C TYR A 326 -1.03 4.13 2.16
N GLY A 327 -0.03 3.25 2.11
CA GLY A 327 1.35 3.61 2.36
C GLY A 327 1.62 3.84 3.85
N GLY A 328 2.36 4.89 4.20
CA GLY A 328 2.64 5.25 5.59
C GLY A 328 1.51 6.07 6.21
N GLY A 329 1.28 5.87 7.49
CA GLY A 329 0.28 6.56 8.29
C GLY A 329 0.80 6.96 9.67
N SER A 330 2.13 6.97 9.88
CA SER A 330 2.75 7.36 11.15
C SER A 330 3.98 8.23 10.94
N LYS A 331 4.43 8.87 12.00
CA LYS A 331 5.64 9.69 11.98
C LYS A 331 6.89 8.88 11.63
N ASP A 332 6.96 7.63 12.09
CA ASP A 332 8.11 6.76 11.89
C ASP A 332 8.15 6.17 10.47
N GLU A 333 6.98 5.95 9.87
CA GLU A 333 6.86 5.42 8.51
C GLU A 333 6.69 6.51 7.44
N GLY A 334 6.44 7.75 7.84
CA GLY A 334 6.03 8.84 6.95
C GLY A 334 4.55 8.76 6.55
N TYR A 335 4.06 9.78 5.85
CA TYR A 335 2.66 9.90 5.47
C TYR A 335 2.52 10.02 3.95
N SER A 336 1.65 9.22 3.37
CA SER A 336 1.25 9.36 1.96
C SER A 336 0.12 10.36 1.79
N ASN A 337 -0.69 10.56 2.82
CA ASN A 337 -1.94 11.32 2.78
C ASN A 337 -2.94 10.79 1.72
N LEU A 338 -2.91 9.47 1.47
CA LEU A 338 -3.79 8.78 0.53
C LEU A 338 -4.81 7.94 1.28
N ILE A 339 -6.08 8.19 1.04
CA ILE A 339 -7.19 7.46 1.66
C ILE A 339 -8.09 6.83 0.60
N ASP A 340 -8.79 5.76 0.95
CA ASP A 340 -9.77 5.14 0.06
C ASP A 340 -10.92 6.11 -0.25
N LEU A 341 -11.13 6.39 -1.54
CA LEU A 341 -12.14 7.35 -1.96
C LEU A 341 -13.57 6.86 -1.66
N VAL A 342 -13.83 5.57 -1.82
CA VAL A 342 -15.18 5.02 -1.58
C VAL A 342 -15.46 4.89 -0.09
N ASP A 343 -14.48 4.53 0.73
CA ASP A 343 -14.66 4.49 2.19
C ASP A 343 -14.96 5.89 2.74
N LEU A 344 -14.22 6.93 2.30
CA LEU A 344 -14.54 8.32 2.63
C LEU A 344 -15.98 8.69 2.24
N LEU A 345 -16.38 8.39 0.99
CA LEU A 345 -17.73 8.71 0.49
C LEU A 345 -18.83 7.98 1.29
N ILE A 346 -18.60 6.74 1.69
CA ILE A 346 -19.51 5.96 2.54
C ILE A 346 -19.65 6.62 3.93
N ARG A 347 -18.58 7.09 4.51
CA ARG A 347 -18.60 7.73 5.84
C ARG A 347 -19.35 9.07 5.85
N ILE A 348 -19.29 9.83 4.75
CA ILE A 348 -19.96 11.13 4.67
C ILE A 348 -21.38 11.09 4.11
N LYS A 349 -21.85 10.00 3.50
CA LYS A 349 -23.11 9.94 2.73
C LYS A 349 -24.38 10.22 3.54
N GLU A 350 -24.39 9.96 4.85
CA GLU A 350 -25.57 10.26 5.67
C GLU A 350 -25.81 11.76 5.79
N LYS A 351 -24.76 12.54 5.84
CA LYS A 351 -24.82 14.01 5.87
C LYS A 351 -24.84 14.62 4.48
N TYR A 352 -24.13 14.00 3.53
CA TYR A 352 -24.00 14.42 2.13
C TYR A 352 -24.52 13.33 1.17
N PRO A 353 -25.84 13.20 0.95
CA PRO A 353 -26.42 12.10 0.16
C PRO A 353 -25.90 11.98 -1.28
N LYS A 354 -25.36 13.06 -1.86
CA LYS A 354 -24.70 13.01 -3.17
C LYS A 354 -23.51 12.04 -3.20
N ALA A 355 -22.89 11.77 -2.07
CA ALA A 355 -21.78 10.84 -1.96
C ALA A 355 -22.15 9.40 -2.35
N ASP A 356 -23.40 8.97 -2.10
CA ASP A 356 -23.88 7.62 -2.50
C ASP A 356 -23.88 7.43 -4.03
N GLU A 357 -24.18 8.47 -4.79
CA GLU A 357 -24.07 8.44 -6.26
C GLU A 357 -22.61 8.35 -6.71
N MET A 358 -21.67 9.01 -6.01
CA MET A 358 -20.24 8.93 -6.30
C MET A 358 -19.69 7.52 -6.08
N VAL A 359 -20.11 6.86 -4.98
CA VAL A 359 -19.77 5.45 -4.72
C VAL A 359 -20.14 4.57 -5.92
N ASN A 360 -21.34 4.75 -6.48
CA ASN A 360 -21.77 3.96 -7.64
C ASN A 360 -20.93 4.27 -8.89
N LEU A 361 -20.59 5.53 -9.14
CA LEU A 361 -19.79 5.93 -10.30
C LEU A 361 -18.35 5.37 -10.23
N ILE A 362 -17.73 5.38 -9.05
CA ILE A 362 -16.40 4.79 -8.87
C ILE A 362 -16.45 3.27 -9.01
N ASN A 363 -17.43 2.60 -8.40
CA ASN A 363 -17.59 1.15 -8.55
C ASN A 363 -17.84 0.73 -10.00
N ASP A 364 -18.47 1.58 -10.81
CA ASP A 364 -18.61 1.35 -12.25
C ASP A 364 -17.29 1.58 -13.01
N ALA A 365 -16.47 2.55 -12.59
CA ALA A 365 -15.20 2.90 -13.24
C ALA A 365 -14.10 1.87 -12.92
N VAL A 366 -14.02 1.38 -11.69
CA VAL A 366 -13.10 0.29 -11.30
C VAL A 366 -13.67 -1.04 -11.81
N VAL A 367 -13.25 -1.45 -13.00
CA VAL A 367 -13.82 -2.61 -13.71
C VAL A 367 -13.27 -3.95 -13.30
N TYR A 368 -12.15 -3.97 -12.59
CA TYR A 368 -11.55 -5.15 -11.96
C TYR A 368 -10.57 -4.74 -10.87
N LYS A 369 -10.44 -5.55 -9.83
CA LYS A 369 -9.42 -5.38 -8.80
C LYS A 369 -9.11 -6.68 -8.07
N VAL A 370 -7.94 -6.76 -7.49
CA VAL A 370 -7.50 -7.73 -6.48
C VAL A 370 -7.07 -6.99 -5.23
N LYS A 371 -7.29 -7.60 -4.07
CA LYS A 371 -6.91 -7.00 -2.78
C LYS A 371 -6.64 -8.08 -1.74
N GLY A 372 -5.73 -7.79 -0.85
CA GLY A 372 -5.38 -8.63 0.28
C GLY A 372 -6.40 -8.55 1.41
N GLU A 373 -6.25 -9.44 2.35
CA GLU A 373 -7.13 -9.59 3.52
C GLU A 373 -7.08 -8.34 4.43
N GLN A 374 -5.90 -7.72 4.60
CA GLN A 374 -5.69 -6.49 5.37
C GLN A 374 -5.91 -5.21 4.56
N ARG A 375 -6.58 -5.29 3.42
CA ARG A 375 -7.07 -4.16 2.62
C ARG A 375 -8.53 -4.39 2.23
N SER A 376 -9.32 -4.76 3.24
CA SER A 376 -10.70 -5.23 3.03
C SER A 376 -11.62 -4.14 2.46
N LYS A 377 -11.32 -2.86 2.72
CA LYS A 377 -12.09 -1.71 2.23
C LYS A 377 -11.57 -1.14 0.91
N SER A 378 -10.38 -1.57 0.44
CA SER A 378 -9.82 -1.12 -0.83
C SER A 378 -10.86 -1.13 -1.94
N SER A 379 -11.15 0.03 -2.48
CA SER A 379 -12.12 0.22 -3.56
C SER A 379 -11.49 0.12 -4.95
N GLY A 380 -10.18 0.20 -5.04
CA GLY A 380 -9.38 0.20 -6.25
C GLY A 380 -8.97 1.61 -6.69
N ILE A 381 -9.32 2.65 -5.91
CA ILE A 381 -8.91 4.02 -6.18
C ILE A 381 -8.91 4.88 -4.91
N SER A 382 -7.79 5.49 -4.62
CA SER A 382 -7.59 6.41 -3.50
C SER A 382 -7.74 7.87 -3.92
N ILE A 383 -7.70 8.78 -2.95
CA ILE A 383 -7.66 10.22 -3.13
C ILE A 383 -6.67 10.83 -2.14
N TYR A 384 -5.94 11.86 -2.56
CA TYR A 384 -5.09 12.63 -1.66
C TYR A 384 -5.95 13.49 -0.73
N PHE A 385 -5.77 13.32 0.58
CA PHE A 385 -6.36 14.19 1.61
C PHE A 385 -5.27 14.49 2.65
N PRO A 386 -4.94 15.76 2.93
CA PRO A 386 -3.91 16.10 3.89
C PRO A 386 -4.36 15.72 5.31
N LEU A 387 -3.83 14.65 5.84
CA LEU A 387 -4.11 14.16 7.19
C LEU A 387 -3.11 14.69 8.22
N THR A 388 -2.05 15.37 7.77
CA THR A 388 -0.98 15.86 8.64
C THR A 388 -0.57 17.28 8.28
N GLN A 389 0.15 17.94 9.19
CA GLN A 389 0.70 19.28 8.98
C GLN A 389 1.89 19.28 8.01
N ASP A 390 2.57 18.15 7.87
CA ASP A 390 3.72 17.98 6.97
C ASP A 390 3.21 17.83 5.55
N VAL A 391 2.89 18.96 4.95
CA VAL A 391 2.26 19.00 3.65
C VAL A 391 3.27 19.38 2.61
N ASP A 392 3.46 18.45 1.70
CA ASP A 392 4.12 18.67 0.43
C ASP A 392 3.55 19.86 -0.35
N ASP A 393 4.23 20.28 -1.38
CA ASP A 393 3.91 21.48 -2.14
C ASP A 393 2.45 21.52 -2.63
N VAL A 394 1.56 22.13 -1.81
CA VAL A 394 0.15 22.38 -2.19
C VAL A 394 0.04 23.06 -3.56
N ASN A 395 1.06 23.83 -4.00
CA ASN A 395 1.05 24.46 -5.32
C ASN A 395 1.18 23.42 -6.44
N GLU A 396 1.88 22.29 -6.20
CA GLU A 396 1.91 21.18 -7.15
C GLU A 396 0.53 20.56 -7.29
N TYR A 397 -0.18 20.32 -6.17
CA TYR A 397 -1.54 19.80 -6.19
C TYR A 397 -2.51 20.71 -6.96
N GLN A 398 -2.33 22.04 -6.91
CA GLN A 398 -3.16 22.99 -7.65
C GLN A 398 -3.06 22.86 -9.20
N LYS A 399 -2.02 22.21 -9.72
CA LYS A 399 -1.85 21.99 -11.17
C LYS A 399 -2.64 20.77 -11.67
N LEU A 400 -3.05 19.86 -10.79
CA LEU A 400 -3.73 18.61 -11.17
C LEU A 400 -5.14 18.84 -11.72
N PRO A 401 -5.64 17.98 -12.64
CA PRO A 401 -6.93 18.15 -13.29
C PRO A 401 -8.11 17.62 -12.43
N ILE A 402 -8.05 17.81 -11.12
CA ILE A 402 -9.14 17.50 -10.20
C ILE A 402 -10.02 18.74 -9.96
N SER A 403 -11.21 18.55 -9.37
CA SER A 403 -12.15 19.61 -8.99
C SER A 403 -11.47 20.82 -8.36
N SER A 404 -11.82 22.02 -8.83
CA SER A 404 -11.32 23.26 -8.24
C SER A 404 -11.78 23.44 -6.80
N SER A 405 -13.00 22.99 -6.47
CA SER A 405 -13.55 23.03 -5.13
C SER A 405 -12.77 22.09 -4.22
N TYR A 406 -12.36 20.90 -4.70
CA TYR A 406 -11.53 19.99 -3.94
C TYR A 406 -10.10 20.54 -3.69
N LYS A 407 -9.49 21.14 -4.71
CA LYS A 407 -8.20 21.84 -4.52
C LYS A 407 -8.28 22.94 -3.45
N ASN A 408 -9.39 23.67 -3.41
CA ASN A 408 -9.64 24.68 -2.40
C ASN A 408 -9.84 24.06 -1.01
N LEU A 409 -10.50 22.89 -0.92
CA LEU A 409 -10.67 22.14 0.31
C LEU A 409 -9.30 21.68 0.85
N VAL A 410 -8.48 21.04 0.03
CA VAL A 410 -7.10 20.62 0.37
C VAL A 410 -6.28 21.81 0.86
N LYS A 411 -6.30 22.93 0.10
CA LYS A 411 -5.58 24.14 0.49
C LYS A 411 -6.06 24.70 1.81
N LYS A 412 -7.37 24.66 2.08
CA LYS A 412 -7.94 25.14 3.33
C LYS A 412 -7.52 24.24 4.49
N SER A 413 -7.61 22.92 4.37
CA SER A 413 -7.18 21.98 5.42
C SER A 413 -5.75 22.25 5.85
N VAL A 414 -4.84 22.40 4.87
CA VAL A 414 -3.43 22.76 5.14
C VAL A 414 -3.30 24.12 5.82
N SER A 415 -4.06 25.12 5.38
CA SER A 415 -4.05 26.45 6.03
C SER A 415 -4.56 26.35 7.45
N ASP A 416 -5.63 25.57 7.68
CA ASP A 416 -6.21 25.37 9.01
C ASP A 416 -5.21 24.70 9.96
N TYR A 417 -4.46 23.69 9.51
CA TYR A 417 -3.39 23.09 10.30
C TYR A 417 -2.31 24.12 10.65
N ASN A 418 -1.78 24.84 9.66
CA ASN A 418 -0.71 25.82 9.87
C ASN A 418 -1.14 27.00 10.78
N ASP A 419 -2.39 27.46 10.66
CA ASP A 419 -2.92 28.59 11.43
C ASP A 419 -3.25 28.19 12.88
N ASN A 420 -3.46 26.90 13.14
CA ASN A 420 -3.86 26.35 14.43
C ASN A 420 -2.78 25.52 15.12
N ILE A 421 -1.60 25.39 14.54
CA ILE A 421 -0.49 24.67 15.14
C ILE A 421 -0.14 25.26 16.52
N ASN A 422 0.05 24.39 17.50
CA ASN A 422 0.31 24.74 18.92
C ASN A 422 -0.83 25.49 19.63
N ASN A 423 -1.99 25.62 19.03
CA ASN A 423 -3.17 26.09 19.76
C ASN A 423 -3.73 24.96 20.61
N ASN A 424 -4.04 25.22 21.87
CA ASN A 424 -4.65 24.22 22.74
C ASN A 424 -6.18 24.36 22.73
N TYR A 425 -6.85 23.45 22.01
CA TYR A 425 -8.31 23.37 21.94
C TYR A 425 -8.88 22.33 22.90
N ILE A 426 -8.05 21.38 23.35
CA ILE A 426 -8.47 20.30 24.24
C ILE A 426 -8.50 20.81 25.68
N LYS A 427 -9.61 20.59 26.37
CA LYS A 427 -9.80 20.88 27.76
C LYS A 427 -10.38 19.66 28.46
N LEU A 428 -9.78 19.31 29.57
CA LEU A 428 -10.25 18.22 30.41
C LEU A 428 -11.05 18.78 31.57
N ILE A 429 -12.12 18.07 31.96
CA ILE A 429 -12.85 18.28 33.22
C ILE A 429 -12.14 17.48 34.31
N ASP A 430 -11.79 16.22 33.98
CA ASP A 430 -11.06 15.33 34.87
C ASP A 430 -9.85 14.76 34.13
N GLU A 431 -8.68 14.82 34.80
CA GLU A 431 -7.46 14.09 34.36
C GLU A 431 -7.66 12.58 34.53
N PRO A 432 -6.83 11.72 33.88
CA PRO A 432 -6.96 10.27 33.97
C PRO A 432 -6.91 9.74 35.39
N PHE A 433 -7.82 8.85 35.73
CA PHE A 433 -7.89 8.13 37.00
C PHE A 433 -8.51 6.75 36.80
N ILE A 434 -8.33 5.85 37.77
CA ILE A 434 -9.03 4.56 37.81
C ILE A 434 -10.35 4.76 38.55
N ASN A 435 -11.47 4.51 37.87
CA ASN A 435 -12.81 4.65 38.44
C ASN A 435 -13.19 3.45 39.34
N ASP A 436 -14.39 3.52 39.96
CA ASP A 436 -14.88 2.47 40.88
C ASP A 436 -15.09 1.09 40.19
N ASP A 437 -15.22 1.06 38.87
CA ASP A 437 -15.37 -0.17 38.06
C ASP A 437 -14.01 -0.74 37.61
N GLY A 438 -12.91 -0.06 37.93
CA GLY A 438 -11.53 -0.45 37.59
C GLY A 438 -11.05 0.02 36.20
N GLU A 439 -11.85 0.85 35.51
CA GLU A 439 -11.51 1.40 34.22
C GLU A 439 -10.65 2.67 34.34
N PHE A 440 -9.71 2.86 33.44
CA PHE A 440 -9.04 4.16 33.26
C PHE A 440 -10.03 5.13 32.62
N GLN A 441 -10.28 6.25 33.26
CA GLN A 441 -11.27 7.22 32.82
C GLN A 441 -10.71 8.63 32.82
N MET A 442 -11.09 9.42 31.80
CA MET A 442 -10.99 10.88 31.78
C MET A 442 -12.29 11.50 31.27
N THR A 443 -12.45 12.81 31.46
CA THR A 443 -13.60 13.55 30.92
C THR A 443 -13.13 14.78 30.17
N ILE A 444 -13.52 14.90 28.90
CA ILE A 444 -13.24 16.05 28.04
C ILE A 444 -14.40 17.04 28.16
N ASP A 445 -14.09 18.36 28.21
CA ASP A 445 -15.10 19.40 28.15
C ASP A 445 -15.89 19.32 26.84
N MET A 446 -17.22 19.38 26.94
CA MET A 446 -18.12 19.33 25.80
C MET A 446 -17.89 20.44 24.77
N ASP A 447 -17.34 21.60 25.19
CA ASP A 447 -16.95 22.67 24.26
C ASP A 447 -15.68 22.28 23.41
N ALA A 448 -14.94 21.26 23.84
CA ALA A 448 -13.72 20.78 23.19
C ALA A 448 -13.94 19.50 22.37
N ILE A 449 -15.05 18.78 22.55
CA ILE A 449 -15.25 17.45 21.97
C ILE A 449 -15.27 17.45 20.42
N ASP A 450 -15.74 18.53 19.80
CA ASP A 450 -15.73 18.68 18.35
C ASP A 450 -14.30 18.82 17.77
N TYR A 451 -13.33 19.21 18.60
CA TYR A 451 -11.92 19.29 18.18
C TYR A 451 -11.18 17.96 18.26
N VAL A 452 -11.68 16.99 19.00
CA VAL A 452 -11.02 15.68 19.16
C VAL A 452 -11.12 14.89 17.86
N GLU A 453 -10.01 14.52 17.26
CA GLU A 453 -9.97 13.64 16.09
C GLU A 453 -9.74 12.18 16.51
N ASN A 454 -8.69 11.94 17.26
CA ASN A 454 -8.32 10.60 17.71
C ASN A 454 -7.90 10.62 19.19
N ILE A 455 -8.09 9.51 19.87
CA ILE A 455 -7.59 9.27 21.23
C ILE A 455 -6.98 7.87 21.26
N ASN A 456 -5.76 7.79 21.77
CA ASN A 456 -5.12 6.54 22.15
C ASN A 456 -4.49 6.71 23.54
N PHE A 457 -3.92 5.63 24.07
CA PHE A 457 -3.16 5.73 25.31
C PHE A 457 -1.72 5.33 25.15
N SER A 458 -0.86 5.85 26.02
CA SER A 458 0.54 5.46 26.16
C SER A 458 0.75 4.75 27.48
N LEU A 459 1.53 3.68 27.45
CA LEU A 459 1.90 2.89 28.62
C LEU A 459 3.41 2.96 28.87
N PHE A 460 3.76 3.18 30.13
CA PHE A 460 5.14 3.21 30.61
C PHE A 460 5.29 2.32 31.83
N SER A 461 6.43 1.62 31.92
CA SER A 461 6.80 0.84 33.10
C SER A 461 7.92 1.52 33.87
N TYR A 462 7.80 1.58 35.19
CA TYR A 462 8.90 2.00 36.05
C TYR A 462 10.06 1.00 36.01
N ILE A 463 11.28 1.54 35.92
CA ILE A 463 12.48 0.71 35.91
C ILE A 463 13.02 0.65 37.36
N LYS A 464 12.95 -0.53 37.96
CA LYS A 464 13.50 -0.75 39.29
C LYS A 464 14.99 -0.39 39.30
N ASP A 465 15.42 0.44 40.23
CA ASP A 465 16.78 0.95 40.37
C ASP A 465 17.19 2.10 39.40
N ASP A 466 16.26 2.65 38.63
CA ASP A 466 16.49 3.84 37.80
C ASP A 466 15.29 4.81 37.90
N GLU A 467 15.35 5.68 38.91
CA GLU A 467 14.26 6.62 39.23
C GLU A 467 14.07 7.73 38.18
N ASP A 468 15.03 7.90 37.26
CA ASP A 468 15.01 8.97 36.25
C ASP A 468 14.42 8.49 34.90
N HIS A 469 14.27 7.18 34.68
CA HIS A 469 13.83 6.63 33.40
C HIS A 469 12.62 5.71 33.53
N LEU A 470 11.74 5.81 32.55
CA LEU A 470 10.59 4.93 32.32
C LEU A 470 10.85 4.12 31.04
N LEU A 471 10.49 2.85 31.03
CA LEU A 471 10.41 2.07 29.79
C LEU A 471 9.09 2.41 29.10
N TYR A 472 9.15 3.02 27.91
CA TYR A 472 8.00 3.24 27.06
C TYR A 472 7.61 1.92 26.36
N LEU A 473 6.39 1.46 26.56
CA LEU A 473 5.88 0.22 25.98
C LEU A 473 5.20 0.45 24.64
N GLY A 474 4.61 1.63 24.42
CA GLY A 474 3.96 2.01 23.17
C GLY A 474 2.59 2.64 23.36
N THR A 475 1.79 2.61 22.28
CA THR A 475 0.42 3.15 22.24
C THR A 475 -0.58 2.08 21.79
N ASP A 476 -1.80 2.16 22.31
CA ASP A 476 -2.92 1.36 21.84
C ASP A 476 -4.20 2.20 21.80
N GLY A 477 -5.17 1.80 20.95
CA GLY A 477 -6.40 2.52 20.68
C GLY A 477 -7.69 1.85 21.16
N ASP A 478 -7.61 0.75 21.91
CA ASP A 478 -8.81 0.04 22.40
C ASP A 478 -9.49 0.81 23.55
N ILE A 479 -10.11 1.95 23.20
CA ILE A 479 -10.78 2.85 24.14
C ILE A 479 -12.22 3.11 23.74
N ASN A 480 -13.07 3.39 24.74
CA ASN A 480 -14.48 3.76 24.56
C ASN A 480 -14.68 5.25 24.72
N ILE A 481 -15.32 5.92 23.75
CA ILE A 481 -15.61 7.35 23.78
C ILE A 481 -17.12 7.57 23.78
N ASP A 482 -17.68 8.12 24.87
CA ASP A 482 -19.04 8.62 24.95
C ASP A 482 -19.05 10.10 24.53
N TYR A 483 -19.23 10.36 23.24
CA TYR A 483 -19.24 11.72 22.67
C TYR A 483 -20.36 12.60 23.23
N ASP A 484 -21.46 12.03 23.75
CA ASP A 484 -22.56 12.80 24.34
C ASP A 484 -22.22 13.36 25.73
N LYS A 485 -21.22 12.76 26.39
CA LYS A 485 -20.77 13.14 27.73
C LYS A 485 -19.32 13.59 27.80
N GLY A 486 -18.57 13.48 26.72
CA GLY A 486 -17.13 13.72 26.71
C GLY A 486 -16.33 12.72 27.55
N ARG A 487 -16.90 11.56 27.88
CA ARG A 487 -16.27 10.57 28.73
C ARG A 487 -15.50 9.56 27.90
N VAL A 488 -14.24 9.37 28.27
CA VAL A 488 -13.33 8.38 27.67
C VAL A 488 -13.02 7.33 28.73
N THR A 489 -13.15 6.05 28.38
CA THR A 489 -12.84 4.94 29.28
C THR A 489 -12.05 3.86 28.55
N ASP A 490 -11.18 3.18 29.30
CA ASP A 490 -10.42 2.02 28.86
C ASP A 490 -10.45 0.94 29.95
N ASN A 491 -10.76 -0.30 29.54
CA ASN A 491 -10.71 -1.49 30.37
C ASN A 491 -9.34 -2.17 30.28
N PHE A 492 -8.28 -1.45 30.57
CA PHE A 492 -6.94 -2.05 30.54
C PHE A 492 -6.78 -3.19 31.56
N TYR A 493 -6.44 -4.37 31.08
CA TYR A 493 -6.41 -5.62 31.88
C TYR A 493 -5.02 -6.04 32.34
N GLY A 494 -3.98 -5.23 32.16
CA GLY A 494 -2.62 -5.56 32.59
C GLY A 494 -1.85 -6.48 31.67
N TYR A 495 -2.20 -6.51 30.39
CA TYR A 495 -1.48 -7.22 29.33
C TYR A 495 -0.73 -6.26 28.40
N TRP A 496 0.36 -6.76 27.81
CA TRP A 496 1.07 -6.06 26.74
C TRP A 496 1.74 -7.05 25.80
N PRO A 497 1.76 -6.79 24.49
CA PRO A 497 2.35 -7.73 23.54
C PRO A 497 3.86 -7.91 23.71
N THR A 498 4.28 -9.16 23.56
CA THR A 498 5.69 -9.54 23.57
C THR A 498 6.08 -10.31 22.31
N LEU A 499 7.31 -10.10 21.86
CA LEU A 499 7.96 -10.93 20.86
C LEU A 499 9.01 -11.78 21.58
N ASN A 500 8.79 -13.10 21.65
CA ASN A 500 9.69 -14.02 22.36
C ASN A 500 10.06 -13.53 23.78
N ASP A 501 9.05 -13.21 24.60
CA ASP A 501 9.15 -12.75 25.99
C ASP A 501 9.73 -11.33 26.20
N TYR A 502 10.05 -10.58 25.13
CA TYR A 502 10.42 -9.16 25.23
C TYR A 502 9.22 -8.28 24.92
N TYR A 503 8.88 -7.34 25.81
CA TYR A 503 7.89 -6.31 25.50
C TYR A 503 8.31 -5.52 24.27
N ILE A 504 7.38 -5.32 23.34
CA ILE A 504 7.61 -4.58 22.11
C ILE A 504 7.09 -3.15 22.25
N ASN A 505 7.78 -2.21 21.59
CA ASN A 505 7.31 -0.85 21.43
C ASN A 505 6.26 -0.83 20.30
N LEU A 506 5.00 -1.06 20.70
CA LEU A 506 3.87 -1.16 19.79
C LEU A 506 3.30 0.24 19.54
N ASN A 507 3.23 0.67 18.27
CA ASN A 507 2.67 1.97 17.91
C ASN A 507 1.52 1.76 16.93
N LEU A 508 0.32 2.20 17.32
CA LEU A 508 -0.88 2.13 16.49
C LEU A 508 -0.72 3.03 15.25
N ILE A 509 -0.99 2.48 14.05
CA ILE A 509 -0.97 3.19 12.78
C ILE A 509 -2.39 3.37 12.24
N GLU A 510 -3.21 2.31 12.31
CA GLU A 510 -4.53 2.26 11.69
C GLU A 510 -5.51 1.50 12.59
N ASP A 511 -6.67 2.09 12.84
CA ASP A 511 -7.80 1.50 13.54
C ASP A 511 -8.94 1.27 12.55
N THR A 512 -9.27 0.00 12.30
CA THR A 512 -10.35 -0.39 11.40
C THR A 512 -11.38 -1.26 12.11
N ASP A 513 -12.53 -1.49 11.48
CA ASP A 513 -13.57 -2.39 12.04
C ASP A 513 -13.15 -3.87 12.07
N ASP A 514 -12.13 -4.26 11.29
CA ASP A 514 -11.73 -5.67 11.09
C ASP A 514 -10.37 -6.00 11.74
N TYR A 515 -9.50 -5.01 11.91
CA TYR A 515 -8.16 -5.18 12.48
C TYR A 515 -7.57 -3.84 12.97
N TYR A 516 -6.60 -3.92 13.86
CA TYR A 516 -5.66 -2.82 14.13
C TYR A 516 -4.33 -3.09 13.42
N LEU A 517 -3.72 -2.05 12.87
CA LEU A 517 -2.37 -2.11 12.29
C LEU A 517 -1.39 -1.35 13.17
N TYR A 518 -0.27 -1.98 13.46
CA TYR A 518 0.79 -1.43 14.31
C TYR A 518 2.13 -1.45 13.58
N THR A 519 3.01 -0.55 13.99
CA THR A 519 4.44 -0.60 13.70
C THR A 519 5.24 -0.86 14.97
N VAL A 520 6.31 -1.64 14.84
CA VAL A 520 7.25 -1.95 15.91
C VAL A 520 8.66 -1.70 15.41
N PRO A 521 9.38 -0.69 15.92
CA PRO A 521 10.75 -0.42 15.49
C PRO A 521 11.69 -1.55 15.94
N ILE A 522 12.49 -2.05 15.01
CA ILE A 522 13.43 -3.16 15.22
C ILE A 522 14.74 -2.94 14.47
N ILE A 523 15.79 -3.66 14.89
CA ILE A 523 16.95 -3.92 14.05
C ILE A 523 16.79 -5.32 13.44
N LEU A 524 16.76 -5.41 12.13
CA LEU A 524 16.73 -6.68 11.39
C LEU A 524 18.07 -6.92 10.69
N ASN A 525 18.79 -7.98 11.09
CA ASN A 525 20.12 -8.33 10.54
C ASN A 525 21.11 -7.15 10.55
N GLY A 526 21.03 -6.28 11.57
CA GLY A 526 21.88 -5.12 11.76
C GLY A 526 21.45 -3.85 11.00
N LYS A 527 20.27 -3.84 10.40
CA LYS A 527 19.64 -2.66 9.77
C LYS A 527 18.36 -2.30 10.52
N GLU A 528 18.19 -1.02 10.83
CA GLU A 528 16.95 -0.49 11.40
C GLU A 528 15.82 -0.54 10.36
N THR A 529 14.64 -0.97 10.81
CA THR A 529 13.41 -1.07 10.01
C THR A 529 12.20 -1.20 10.94
N ASN A 530 11.00 -1.17 10.39
CA ASN A 530 9.76 -1.35 11.13
C ASN A 530 9.14 -2.72 10.84
N LEU A 531 8.75 -3.43 11.91
CA LEU A 531 7.94 -4.63 11.80
C LEU A 531 6.47 -4.21 11.75
N ARG A 532 5.76 -4.55 10.68
CA ARG A 532 4.31 -4.36 10.57
C ARG A 532 3.59 -5.54 11.19
N VAL A 533 2.64 -5.23 12.06
CA VAL A 533 1.89 -6.20 12.85
C VAL A 533 0.41 -5.85 12.78
N ALA A 534 -0.43 -6.83 12.47
CA ALA A 534 -1.87 -6.68 12.56
C ALA A 534 -2.42 -7.42 13.78
N TRP A 535 -3.29 -6.77 14.57
CA TRP A 535 -4.20 -7.44 15.47
C TRP A 535 -5.48 -7.76 14.70
N ILE A 536 -5.86 -9.03 14.60
CA ILE A 536 -6.98 -9.49 13.80
C ILE A 536 -8.07 -10.02 14.73
N TYR A 537 -9.27 -9.46 14.63
CA TYR A 537 -10.43 -9.96 15.38
C TYR A 537 -10.82 -11.36 14.88
N ASP A 538 -10.85 -12.33 15.79
CA ASP A 538 -11.35 -13.67 15.53
C ASP A 538 -11.87 -14.30 16.83
N GLU A 539 -13.17 -14.30 17.00
CA GLU A 539 -13.88 -14.87 18.17
C GLU A 539 -13.61 -16.39 18.40
N ASN A 540 -12.96 -17.07 17.43
CA ASN A 540 -12.71 -18.51 17.53
C ASN A 540 -11.28 -18.86 18.00
N VAL A 541 -10.39 -17.89 18.13
CA VAL A 541 -8.97 -18.15 18.40
C VAL A 541 -8.63 -18.11 19.88
N ASP A 542 -9.14 -17.14 20.62
CA ASP A 542 -8.93 -16.98 22.05
C ASP A 542 -10.19 -16.39 22.70
N GLU A 543 -10.72 -17.05 23.73
CA GLU A 543 -11.94 -16.60 24.43
C GLU A 543 -11.68 -15.35 25.30
N ASP A 544 -10.43 -15.08 25.66
CA ASP A 544 -10.06 -13.95 26.54
C ASP A 544 -9.77 -12.66 25.73
N PHE A 545 -9.21 -12.79 24.50
CA PHE A 545 -8.75 -11.63 23.72
C PHE A 545 -9.54 -11.39 22.43
N ASN A 546 -10.37 -12.33 21.98
CA ASN A 546 -11.16 -12.26 20.74
C ASN A 546 -10.34 -11.93 19.47
N GLY A 547 -9.06 -12.32 19.43
CA GLY A 547 -8.17 -12.05 18.30
C GLY A 547 -6.75 -12.55 18.47
N TYR A 548 -5.88 -12.19 17.54
CA TYR A 548 -4.46 -12.58 17.57
C TYR A 548 -3.58 -11.62 16.80
N TYR A 549 -2.30 -11.53 17.18
CA TYR A 549 -1.30 -10.79 16.43
C TYR A 549 -0.78 -11.58 15.25
N LYS A 550 -0.59 -10.90 14.13
CA LYS A 550 -0.01 -11.43 12.91
C LYS A 550 1.10 -10.53 12.42
N ILE A 551 2.31 -11.07 12.32
CA ILE A 551 3.43 -10.39 11.68
C ILE A 551 3.20 -10.39 10.18
N LEU A 552 3.17 -9.20 9.55
CA LEU A 552 2.97 -9.03 8.11
C LEU A 552 4.29 -8.96 7.36
N GLY A 553 5.38 -8.54 8.02
CA GLY A 553 6.69 -8.35 7.45
C GLY A 553 7.36 -7.08 7.97
N THR A 554 8.45 -6.67 7.34
CA THR A 554 9.14 -5.40 7.65
C THR A 554 8.98 -4.43 6.49
N TRP A 555 8.87 -3.14 6.80
CA TRP A 555 8.74 -2.07 5.82
C TRP A 555 9.53 -0.83 6.24
N ASP A 556 10.30 -0.27 5.31
CA ASP A 556 11.20 0.86 5.56
C ASP A 556 10.49 2.24 5.48
N GLY A 557 9.19 2.27 5.18
CA GLY A 557 8.40 3.50 5.17
C GLY A 557 8.47 4.33 3.88
N ILE A 558 8.05 5.58 4.00
CA ILE A 558 8.12 6.62 2.96
C ILE A 558 9.31 7.53 3.27
N ASN A 559 10.14 7.77 2.28
CA ASN A 559 11.20 8.75 2.40
C ASN A 559 10.60 10.16 2.49
N GLN A 560 10.72 10.80 3.65
CA GLN A 560 10.12 12.10 3.93
C GLN A 560 10.74 13.26 3.12
N GLU A 561 11.95 13.11 2.57
CA GLU A 561 12.58 14.17 1.77
C GLU A 561 12.01 14.27 0.35
N ASN A 562 11.56 13.15 -0.23
CA ASN A 562 11.11 13.09 -1.62
C ASN A 562 9.76 12.39 -1.84
N GLY A 563 9.15 11.80 -0.79
CA GLY A 563 7.87 11.11 -0.84
C GLY A 563 7.90 9.74 -1.54
N MET A 564 9.09 9.18 -1.75
CA MET A 564 9.27 7.86 -2.35
C MET A 564 8.85 6.76 -1.39
N SER A 565 7.86 5.95 -1.77
CA SER A 565 7.44 4.80 -0.97
C SER A 565 8.34 3.59 -1.20
N SER A 566 8.80 2.97 -0.12
CA SER A 566 9.54 1.72 -0.22
C SER A 566 8.65 0.60 -0.77
N ARG A 567 9.15 -0.15 -1.76
CA ARG A 567 8.49 -1.39 -2.27
C ARG A 567 8.83 -2.62 -1.43
N GLU A 568 9.69 -2.49 -0.45
CA GLU A 568 10.25 -3.63 0.27
C GLU A 568 9.42 -4.00 1.51
N LEU A 569 8.18 -4.50 1.31
CA LEU A 569 7.55 -5.32 2.35
C LEU A 569 8.26 -6.70 2.31
N LYS A 570 9.04 -7.01 3.34
CA LYS A 570 9.85 -8.23 3.43
C LYS A 570 9.28 -9.15 4.52
N PRO A 571 8.85 -10.38 4.20
CA PRO A 571 8.49 -11.34 5.22
C PRO A 571 9.74 -11.72 6.04
N LEU A 572 9.57 -11.93 7.35
CA LEU A 572 10.63 -12.50 8.19
C LEU A 572 10.99 -13.90 7.70
N ARG A 573 12.29 -14.21 7.68
CA ARG A 573 12.80 -15.51 7.25
C ARG A 573 13.43 -16.25 8.43
N LYS A 574 13.30 -17.55 8.44
CA LYS A 574 13.99 -18.39 9.42
C LYS A 574 15.50 -18.15 9.39
N GLY A 575 16.06 -17.79 10.54
CA GLY A 575 17.47 -17.44 10.72
C GLY A 575 17.78 -15.94 10.67
N ASP A 576 16.80 -15.08 10.36
CA ASP A 576 16.95 -13.65 10.57
C ASP A 576 17.19 -13.36 12.05
N VAL A 577 17.89 -12.25 12.33
CA VAL A 577 18.18 -11.81 13.69
C VAL A 577 17.46 -10.49 13.93
N ILE A 578 16.60 -10.46 14.95
CA ILE A 578 15.88 -9.28 15.40
C ILE A 578 16.44 -8.79 16.72
N ASN A 579 16.65 -7.48 16.87
CA ASN A 579 16.78 -6.81 18.15
C ASN A 579 15.62 -5.81 18.26
N ILE A 580 14.85 -5.88 19.33
CA ILE A 580 13.76 -4.95 19.61
C ILE A 580 14.37 -3.62 20.06
N ILE A 581 13.92 -2.51 19.47
CA ILE A 581 14.26 -1.17 19.91
C ILE A 581 13.33 -0.81 21.06
N GLN A 582 13.87 -0.67 22.26
CA GLN A 582 13.17 -0.25 23.46
C GLN A 582 13.46 1.22 23.74
N LEU A 583 12.43 2.01 24.02
CA LEU A 583 12.55 3.43 24.27
C LEU A 583 12.48 3.71 25.77
N TYR A 584 13.49 4.42 26.28
CA TYR A 584 13.60 4.86 27.67
C TYR A 584 13.36 6.36 27.75
N TYR A 585 12.27 6.74 28.39
CA TYR A 585 11.88 8.13 28.59
C TYR A 585 12.51 8.68 29.87
N ASN A 586 13.30 9.75 29.79
CA ASN A 586 13.84 10.45 30.96
C ASN A 586 12.85 11.47 31.47
N ILE A 587 12.35 11.27 32.68
CA ILE A 587 11.32 12.11 33.31
C ILE A 587 11.78 13.57 33.48
N ASN A 588 13.08 13.80 33.77
CA ASN A 588 13.64 15.11 34.07
C ASN A 588 13.95 15.93 32.80
N THR A 589 14.55 15.26 31.78
CA THR A 589 14.95 15.94 30.53
C THR A 589 13.87 15.87 29.46
N LYS A 590 12.89 14.98 29.61
CA LYS A 590 11.84 14.65 28.60
C LYS A 590 12.42 14.11 27.29
N GLU A 591 13.58 13.49 27.35
CA GLU A 591 14.25 12.91 26.18
C GLU A 591 14.02 11.40 26.14
N MET A 592 13.86 10.84 24.94
CA MET A 592 13.87 9.41 24.67
C MET A 592 15.28 8.93 24.36
N LYS A 593 15.59 7.74 24.84
CA LYS A 593 16.86 7.03 24.57
C LYS A 593 16.57 5.61 24.12
N GLU A 594 17.18 5.19 23.03
CA GLU A 594 17.07 3.82 22.54
C GLU A 594 17.97 2.85 23.32
N MET A 595 17.44 1.69 23.58
CA MET A 595 18.13 0.51 24.07
C MET A 595 17.69 -0.69 23.21
N TYR A 596 18.53 -1.72 23.16
CA TYR A 596 18.30 -2.86 22.27
C TYR A 596 18.20 -4.16 23.06
N SER A 597 17.26 -5.02 22.70
CA SER A 597 17.17 -6.38 23.25
C SER A 597 18.38 -7.23 22.86
N ASP A 598 18.53 -8.39 23.50
CA ASP A 598 19.39 -9.45 23.00
C ASP A 598 18.91 -9.94 21.63
N ASP A 599 19.78 -10.67 20.91
CA ASP A 599 19.48 -11.25 19.61
C ASP A 599 18.35 -12.27 19.69
N ILE A 600 17.27 -12.02 18.93
CA ILE A 600 16.16 -12.95 18.73
C ILE A 600 16.35 -13.57 17.34
N VAL A 601 16.63 -14.88 17.29
CA VAL A 601 16.74 -15.59 16.00
C VAL A 601 15.38 -16.09 15.57
N VAL A 602 14.92 -15.63 14.40
CA VAL A 602 13.62 -16.01 13.83
C VAL A 602 13.55 -17.50 13.53
N ASP A 603 12.54 -18.17 14.07
CA ASP A 603 12.21 -19.55 13.80
C ASP A 603 10.69 -19.78 13.69
N GLU A 604 10.24 -21.02 13.66
CA GLU A 604 8.83 -21.40 13.57
C GLU A 604 7.98 -21.05 14.82
N ASN A 605 8.60 -20.64 15.93
CA ASN A 605 7.92 -20.23 17.16
C ASN A 605 7.92 -18.72 17.34
N THR A 606 8.62 -17.97 16.49
CA THR A 606 8.67 -16.51 16.54
C THR A 606 7.28 -15.96 16.28
N ARG A 607 6.69 -15.35 17.29
CA ARG A 607 5.35 -14.78 17.25
C ARG A 607 5.17 -13.70 18.30
N ILE A 608 4.22 -12.83 18.07
CA ILE A 608 3.76 -11.86 19.06
C ILE A 608 2.55 -12.47 19.80
N ILE A 609 2.55 -12.35 21.10
CA ILE A 609 1.45 -12.82 21.98
C ILE A 609 1.17 -11.77 23.05
N GLU A 610 -0.06 -11.71 23.51
CA GLU A 610 -0.40 -11.01 24.74
C GLU A 610 0.29 -11.69 25.92
N SER A 611 0.88 -10.91 26.79
CA SER A 611 1.59 -11.38 27.98
C SER A 611 1.22 -10.53 29.18
N ASP A 612 1.06 -11.17 30.35
CA ASP A 612 0.89 -10.42 31.60
C ASP A 612 2.03 -9.43 31.79
N LEU A 613 1.69 -8.21 32.17
CA LEU A 613 2.69 -7.27 32.66
C LEU A 613 3.29 -7.76 33.98
N ASN A 614 4.57 -7.55 34.16
CA ASN A 614 5.26 -7.93 35.39
C ASN A 614 4.70 -7.15 36.59
N THR A 615 4.78 -7.76 37.79
CA THR A 615 4.53 -7.04 39.04
C THR A 615 5.41 -5.79 39.13
N GLY A 616 4.79 -4.65 39.37
CA GLY A 616 5.49 -3.37 39.42
C GLY A 616 4.60 -2.16 39.23
N ASP A 617 5.23 -1.02 39.09
CA ASP A 617 4.57 0.26 38.96
C ASP A 617 4.58 0.74 37.51
N TYR A 618 3.45 1.31 37.09
CA TYR A 618 3.19 1.73 35.73
C TYR A 618 2.55 3.12 35.68
N LEU A 619 2.72 3.74 34.52
CA LEU A 619 2.11 5.04 34.21
C LEU A 619 1.30 4.89 32.93
N TYR A 620 0.07 5.40 32.99
CA TYR A 620 -0.88 5.43 31.89
C TYR A 620 -1.23 6.89 31.56
N SER A 621 -1.21 7.28 30.32
CA SER A 621 -1.69 8.59 29.86
C SER A 621 -2.48 8.46 28.59
N TYR A 622 -3.56 9.24 28.43
CA TYR A 622 -4.20 9.40 27.14
C TYR A 622 -3.43 10.38 26.27
N ASN A 623 -3.35 10.08 24.99
CA ASN A 623 -2.91 11.01 23.96
C ASN A 623 -4.13 11.37 23.13
N ILE A 624 -4.37 12.66 22.98
CA ILE A 624 -5.50 13.21 22.25
C ILE A 624 -4.94 13.97 21.07
N GLU A 625 -5.34 13.60 19.88
CA GLU A 625 -5.05 14.32 18.66
C GLU A 625 -6.26 15.18 18.29
N ASP A 626 -6.04 16.48 18.02
CA ASP A 626 -7.12 17.33 17.56
C ASP A 626 -7.20 17.36 16.02
N ILE A 627 -8.31 17.87 15.48
CA ILE A 627 -8.55 17.99 14.03
C ILE A 627 -7.54 18.88 13.29
N TYR A 628 -6.59 19.48 13.97
CA TYR A 628 -5.47 20.24 13.43
C TYR A 628 -4.13 19.52 13.62
N ASN A 629 -4.17 18.22 13.98
CA ASN A 629 -3.02 17.38 14.28
C ASN A 629 -2.13 17.90 15.42
N ASN A 630 -2.70 18.64 16.39
CA ASN A 630 -1.98 18.90 17.61
C ASN A 630 -2.14 17.71 18.56
N GLU A 631 -1.03 17.25 19.12
CA GLU A 631 -0.99 16.16 20.08
C GLU A 631 -0.99 16.69 21.51
N TYR A 632 -1.85 16.15 22.36
CA TYR A 632 -1.98 16.46 23.79
C TYR A 632 -1.84 15.18 24.59
N SER A 633 -0.82 15.09 25.43
CA SER A 633 -0.73 14.03 26.43
C SER A 633 -1.29 14.54 27.75
N THR A 634 -2.13 13.74 28.39
CA THR A 634 -2.70 14.04 29.71
C THR A 634 -1.65 13.88 30.81
N GLU A 635 -1.99 14.29 32.03
CA GLU A 635 -1.25 13.84 33.22
C GLU A 635 -1.32 12.30 33.32
N PHE A 636 -0.39 11.71 34.08
CA PHE A 636 -0.32 10.27 34.25
C PHE A 636 -1.31 9.77 35.32
N ALA A 637 -2.07 8.72 35.00
CA ALA A 637 -2.66 7.85 36.01
C ALA A 637 -1.61 6.81 36.42
N CYS A 638 -1.24 6.82 37.71
CA CYS A 638 -0.25 5.89 38.24
C CYS A 638 -0.94 4.65 38.82
N PHE A 639 -0.41 3.47 38.56
CA PHE A 639 -0.97 2.22 39.07
C PHE A 639 0.12 1.16 39.34
N THR A 640 -0.22 0.22 40.19
CA THR A 640 0.63 -0.92 40.55
C THR A 640 -0.07 -2.22 40.17
N ILE A 641 0.66 -3.15 39.57
CA ILE A 641 0.25 -4.54 39.33
C ILE A 641 0.87 -5.40 40.42
N GLU A 642 0.04 -6.11 41.17
CA GLU A 642 0.45 -7.03 42.23
C GLU A 642 0.72 -8.45 41.69
N GLU A 643 1.30 -9.32 42.54
CA GLU A 643 1.63 -10.71 42.15
C GLU A 643 0.39 -11.56 41.72
N ASP A 644 -0.80 -11.18 42.11
CA ASP A 644 -2.05 -11.86 41.72
C ASP A 644 -2.72 -11.26 40.47
N GLY A 645 -2.04 -10.31 39.79
CA GLY A 645 -2.54 -9.63 38.61
C GLY A 645 -3.54 -8.49 38.87
N SER A 646 -3.83 -8.18 40.15
CA SER A 646 -4.73 -7.08 40.50
C SER A 646 -4.08 -5.71 40.23
N ILE A 647 -4.89 -4.78 39.73
CA ILE A 647 -4.48 -3.41 39.39
C ILE A 647 -5.05 -2.45 40.43
N TYR A 648 -4.19 -1.63 41.01
CA TYR A 648 -4.56 -0.61 41.99
C TYR A 648 -3.98 0.75 41.64
N SER A 649 -4.79 1.80 41.83
CA SER A 649 -4.27 3.18 41.76
C SER A 649 -3.16 3.37 42.80
N SER A 650 -2.06 3.96 42.39
CA SER A 650 -0.94 4.30 43.25
C SER A 650 -0.64 5.81 43.17
N GLU A 651 -0.07 6.37 44.26
CA GLU A 651 0.48 7.73 44.30
C GLU A 651 2.01 7.57 44.35
N PHE A 652 2.74 8.22 43.46
CA PHE A 652 4.20 8.27 43.45
C PHE A 652 4.72 9.58 43.99
#